data_2ebefd25a9e6d604e6947cb18d304e27
#
_entry.id   2ebefd25a9e6d604e6947cb18d304e27
#
_cell.length_a   1.000
_cell.length_b   1.000
_cell.length_c   1.000
_cell.angle_alpha   90.00
_cell.angle_beta   90.00
_cell.angle_gamma   90.00
#
_symmetry.space_group_name_H-M   'P 1'
#
loop_
_entity.id
_entity.type
_entity.pdbx_description
1 polymer ?
#
loop_
_entity_poly.entity_id
_entity_poly.type
_entity_poly.pdbx_seq_one_letter_code
_entity_poly.pdbx_strand_id
1 'polypeptide(L)'
;MFKNKSRIETIIYGEFESAVSKEKTVSIILKNVRLKFDGRTTEYKDLPSIIIYAKKSNIKEKLKLNPENKIKCNASLMELKSATNPGEFNMKAYYREKKIFYSAACDIGDIVVLNGNYNHPKKILYDFRDRLKNIYADCMPEREAGTVSAMLLGDKSMLDEDVKELYRENGMSHLLAISGLHITVLCMAFNKLLTLLKVPDKLSITLTVLLLFLYGIMTGFGISTNRAVIMMVIALFAGFVGRSYDMLSATAVSAVIIVILKPMALFSCSFLLSYGAIIAIAYFYPFLRDDIFACKNDFKHNNKERLVQHIKKEIIKSMLVSFSIQFFTLPVILYCFFQTPSYSIVLNLLIVPLSTFLVIISALGGLLGIVFLPLGKFMLGGAYFILKFYDGVCELFNKLPMHHIVTGRPSIIKIFIFYLVSFTLIFAVKYLKDYIYIKKDFDAGFSSVLLSFSAEISKISHYTFLLFMVLYVFMLIPPQNDRFNICFLDVGQGDCIIIKNDNGKVYMIDGGSSDKDSVGKYIITPYLKYYGIEKIDYCIMTHSDSDHISGIIEIFEQKNADRITIDNFLLPNPDNELKDEAYYQILRLAKNNCNKVRYVKTYDKIIDGDMTMTCVHPDNGCKTDSANAYSAVLSIVHKNNSILLTGDLEKDGEDKVLDILNSDFENFPQKYTLLKAAHHGSKNSTTEAFLRRTMPEKTIMKA
;
A
#
# COMPACT_ATOMS: atom_id res chain seq x y z
N MET A 1 -22.72 -2.10 22.75
CA MET A 1 -21.57 -2.14 23.65
C MET A 1 -21.03 -0.73 23.93
N PHE A 2 -20.83 0.11 22.92
CA PHE A 2 -20.26 1.46 23.04
C PHE A 2 -21.30 2.61 23.09
N LYS A 3 -22.54 2.39 23.54
CA LYS A 3 -23.50 3.49 23.67
C LYS A 3 -22.89 4.62 24.51
N ASN A 4 -22.40 5.68 23.85
CA ASN A 4 -21.83 6.92 24.44
C ASN A 4 -20.43 6.84 25.10
N LYS A 5 -19.61 5.81 24.86
CA LYS A 5 -18.21 5.79 25.34
C LYS A 5 -17.26 5.35 24.24
N SER A 6 -16.23 6.14 23.96
CA SER A 6 -15.18 5.80 22.99
C SER A 6 -14.24 4.69 23.48
N ARG A 7 -14.13 4.48 24.81
CA ARG A 7 -13.26 3.50 25.47
C ARG A 7 -14.00 2.84 26.62
N ILE A 8 -13.76 1.55 26.83
CA ILE A 8 -14.34 0.76 27.93
C ILE A 8 -13.22 -0.05 28.58
N GLU A 9 -12.98 0.17 29.86
CA GLU A 9 -12.06 -0.65 30.64
C GLU A 9 -12.62 -2.07 30.79
N THR A 10 -11.77 -3.06 30.51
CA THR A 10 -12.18 -4.46 30.52
C THR A 10 -11.00 -5.38 30.80
N ILE A 11 -11.30 -6.53 31.40
CA ILE A 11 -10.33 -7.62 31.55
C ILE A 11 -10.47 -8.54 30.35
N ILE A 12 -9.39 -8.73 29.62
CA ILE A 12 -9.31 -9.58 28.44
C ILE A 12 -8.63 -10.88 28.80
N TYR A 13 -9.29 -12.00 28.51
CA TYR A 13 -8.69 -13.33 28.54
C TYR A 13 -8.62 -13.86 27.11
N GLY A 14 -7.51 -14.46 26.71
CA GLY A 14 -7.37 -15.01 25.35
C GLY A 14 -6.14 -15.88 25.20
N GLU A 15 -6.05 -16.54 24.06
CA GLU A 15 -4.91 -17.38 23.69
C GLU A 15 -3.99 -16.59 22.74
N PHE A 16 -2.70 -16.60 23.05
CA PHE A 16 -1.70 -15.92 22.24
C PHE A 16 -1.57 -16.54 20.85
N GLU A 17 -1.74 -15.72 19.82
CA GLU A 17 -1.53 -16.13 18.43
C GLU A 17 -0.21 -15.62 17.86
N SER A 18 0.03 -14.32 17.94
CA SER A 18 1.21 -13.67 17.38
C SER A 18 1.47 -12.31 18.03
N ALA A 19 2.70 -11.86 17.99
CA ALA A 19 3.10 -10.52 18.38
C ALA A 19 4.06 -9.90 17.36
N VAL A 20 3.93 -8.60 17.15
CA VAL A 20 4.84 -7.80 16.33
C VAL A 20 5.33 -6.63 17.17
N SER A 21 6.65 -6.59 17.40
CA SER A 21 7.30 -5.50 18.14
C SER A 21 7.63 -4.36 17.19
N LYS A 22 7.19 -3.15 17.56
CA LYS A 22 7.61 -1.87 16.96
C LYS A 22 8.46 -1.10 17.99
N GLU A 23 8.98 0.05 17.63
CA GLU A 23 9.83 0.84 18.51
C GLU A 23 9.16 1.14 19.86
N LYS A 24 7.96 1.74 19.86
CA LYS A 24 7.24 2.21 21.06
C LYS A 24 6.17 1.24 21.57
N THR A 25 5.71 0.31 20.73
CA THR A 25 4.56 -0.56 21.04
C THR A 25 4.80 -1.99 20.61
N VAL A 26 4.08 -2.93 21.25
CA VAL A 26 3.98 -4.32 20.82
C VAL A 26 2.51 -4.58 20.45
N SER A 27 2.28 -5.01 19.21
CA SER A 27 0.94 -5.42 18.76
C SER A 27 0.78 -6.91 18.99
N ILE A 28 -0.17 -7.32 19.80
CA ILE A 28 -0.42 -8.71 20.20
C ILE A 28 -1.80 -9.12 19.69
N ILE A 29 -1.88 -10.25 18.99
CA ILE A 29 -3.16 -10.83 18.55
C ILE A 29 -3.48 -12.00 19.46
N LEU A 30 -4.69 -11.98 20.04
CA LEU A 30 -5.25 -13.06 20.82
C LEU A 30 -6.44 -13.69 20.09
N LYS A 31 -6.57 -15.00 20.22
CA LYS A 31 -7.73 -15.80 19.78
C LYS A 31 -8.54 -16.30 20.96
N ASN A 32 -9.75 -16.80 20.68
CA ASN A 32 -10.64 -17.39 21.68
C ASN A 32 -10.82 -16.45 22.88
N VAL A 33 -11.17 -15.20 22.61
CA VAL A 33 -11.12 -14.11 23.57
C VAL A 33 -12.41 -14.04 24.38
N ARG A 34 -12.28 -13.92 25.71
CA ARG A 34 -13.37 -13.62 26.65
C ARG A 34 -13.16 -12.26 27.30
N LEU A 35 -14.16 -11.41 27.24
CA LEU A 35 -14.15 -10.09 27.85
C LEU A 35 -14.95 -10.12 29.16
N LYS A 36 -14.39 -9.58 30.23
CA LYS A 36 -15.07 -9.35 31.50
C LYS A 36 -15.13 -7.85 31.77
N PHE A 37 -16.33 -7.29 31.86
CA PHE A 37 -16.54 -5.88 32.12
C PHE A 37 -16.62 -5.61 33.64
N ASP A 38 -15.92 -4.54 34.07
CA ASP A 38 -15.90 -4.14 35.47
C ASP A 38 -17.27 -3.50 35.88
N GLY A 39 -17.83 -3.92 36.99
CA GLY A 39 -19.02 -3.30 37.62
C GLY A 39 -20.40 -3.83 37.22
N ARG A 40 -20.53 -4.89 36.43
CA ARG A 40 -21.80 -5.63 36.20
C ARG A 40 -21.60 -7.13 36.31
N THR A 41 -22.57 -7.78 36.97
CA THR A 41 -22.65 -9.25 37.07
C THR A 41 -22.07 -9.97 35.87
N THR A 42 -21.10 -10.83 36.09
CA THR A 42 -20.55 -11.99 35.32
C THR A 42 -20.98 -12.20 33.85
N GLU A 43 -21.20 -11.17 33.06
CA GLU A 43 -21.40 -11.34 31.61
C GLU A 43 -20.05 -11.39 30.90
N TYR A 44 -19.69 -12.60 30.50
CA TYR A 44 -18.57 -12.81 29.56
C TYR A 44 -19.08 -12.65 28.13
N LYS A 45 -18.34 -11.91 27.32
CA LYS A 45 -18.58 -11.85 25.87
C LYS A 45 -17.43 -12.54 25.14
N ASP A 46 -17.77 -13.58 24.41
CA ASP A 46 -16.79 -14.29 23.57
C ASP A 46 -16.57 -13.57 22.24
N LEU A 47 -15.32 -13.43 21.84
CA LEU A 47 -14.88 -12.88 20.55
C LEU A 47 -13.92 -13.84 19.89
N PRO A 48 -13.95 -13.96 18.55
CA PRO A 48 -13.02 -14.84 17.85
C PRO A 48 -11.56 -14.39 17.99
N SER A 49 -11.30 -13.09 17.89
CA SER A 49 -9.94 -12.54 18.03
C SER A 49 -9.99 -11.05 18.38
N ILE A 50 -8.92 -10.56 19.00
CA ILE A 50 -8.69 -9.14 19.31
C ILE A 50 -7.23 -8.78 19.07
N ILE A 51 -6.97 -7.50 18.73
CA ILE A 51 -5.63 -6.94 18.70
C ILE A 51 -5.41 -6.03 19.90
N ILE A 52 -4.31 -6.23 20.61
CA ILE A 52 -3.88 -5.42 21.76
C ILE A 52 -2.63 -4.63 21.36
N TYR A 53 -2.66 -3.34 21.54
CA TYR A 53 -1.50 -2.45 21.43
C TYR A 53 -0.95 -2.19 22.80
N ALA A 54 0.11 -2.91 23.17
CA ALA A 54 0.79 -2.74 24.45
C ALA A 54 1.92 -1.72 24.33
N LYS A 55 1.88 -0.66 25.14
CA LYS A 55 2.95 0.34 25.20
C LYS A 55 4.15 -0.26 25.92
N LYS A 56 5.35 -0.11 25.34
CA LYS A 56 6.61 -0.49 26.01
C LYS A 56 6.88 0.48 27.15
N SER A 57 6.73 0.02 28.38
CA SER A 57 7.30 0.71 29.54
C SER A 57 8.80 0.42 29.60
N ASN A 58 9.56 1.23 30.36
CA ASN A 58 11.02 1.09 30.54
C ASN A 58 11.46 -0.25 31.20
N ILE A 59 10.55 -1.19 31.35
CA ILE A 59 10.80 -2.51 31.95
C ILE A 59 11.47 -3.38 30.88
N LYS A 60 12.73 -3.74 31.11
CA LYS A 60 13.55 -4.63 30.26
C LYS A 60 13.09 -6.09 30.24
N GLU A 61 11.95 -6.43 30.80
CA GLU A 61 11.45 -7.81 30.76
C GLU A 61 10.90 -8.15 29.37
N LYS A 62 11.63 -9.00 28.65
CA LYS A 62 11.10 -9.66 27.43
C LYS A 62 9.97 -10.57 27.83
N LEU A 63 8.74 -10.17 27.54
CA LEU A 63 7.56 -11.01 27.69
C LEU A 63 7.75 -12.28 26.84
N LYS A 64 8.03 -13.42 27.46
CA LYS A 64 8.15 -14.70 26.76
C LYS A 64 6.75 -15.27 26.49
N LEU A 65 6.23 -15.04 25.30
CA LEU A 65 4.94 -15.55 24.85
C LEU A 65 5.14 -16.80 23.99
N ASN A 66 4.57 -17.92 24.41
CA ASN A 66 4.53 -19.15 23.61
C ASN A 66 3.17 -19.26 22.91
N PRO A 67 3.09 -19.91 21.73
CA PRO A 67 1.85 -20.12 21.01
C PRO A 67 0.76 -20.76 21.88
N GLU A 68 -0.44 -20.16 21.86
CA GLU A 68 -1.59 -20.62 22.63
C GLU A 68 -1.45 -20.48 24.17
N ASN A 69 -0.43 -19.74 24.68
CA ASN A 69 -0.43 -19.33 26.08
C ASN A 69 -1.72 -18.54 26.39
N LYS A 70 -2.34 -18.87 27.52
CA LYS A 70 -3.45 -18.07 28.03
C LYS A 70 -2.93 -16.79 28.65
N ILE A 71 -3.48 -15.67 28.20
CA ILE A 71 -3.12 -14.34 28.66
C ILE A 71 -4.31 -13.71 29.32
N LYS A 72 -4.05 -13.01 30.42
CA LYS A 72 -4.99 -12.06 31.06
C LYS A 72 -4.38 -10.66 30.91
N CYS A 73 -5.20 -9.70 30.51
CA CYS A 73 -4.75 -8.32 30.35
C CYS A 73 -5.87 -7.38 30.79
N ASN A 74 -5.51 -6.35 31.57
CA ASN A 74 -6.40 -5.23 31.82
C ASN A 74 -6.15 -4.20 30.72
N ALA A 75 -7.18 -3.85 29.96
CA ALA A 75 -7.02 -3.03 28.79
C ALA A 75 -8.25 -2.17 28.49
N SER A 76 -8.01 -1.04 27.89
CA SER A 76 -9.03 -0.14 27.37
C SER A 76 -9.46 -0.61 25.99
N LEU A 77 -10.68 -1.16 25.87
CA LEU A 77 -11.28 -1.68 24.66
C LEU A 77 -11.77 -0.52 23.77
N MET A 78 -11.48 -0.61 22.49
CA MET A 78 -11.87 0.38 21.48
C MET A 78 -12.45 -0.31 20.24
N GLU A 79 -13.39 0.35 19.57
CA GLU A 79 -13.86 -0.10 18.27
C GLU A 79 -12.84 0.27 17.18
N LEU A 80 -12.60 -0.65 16.25
CA LEU A 80 -11.77 -0.37 15.08
C LEU A 80 -12.45 0.70 14.20
N LYS A 81 -11.78 1.81 13.98
CA LYS A 81 -12.30 2.91 13.16
C LYS A 81 -12.22 2.56 11.68
N SER A 82 -13.24 2.98 10.93
CA SER A 82 -13.19 2.98 9.46
C SER A 82 -12.33 4.16 8.99
N ALA A 83 -11.80 4.09 7.77
CA ALA A 83 -11.20 5.24 7.14
C ALA A 83 -12.22 6.38 7.04
N THR A 84 -11.82 7.58 7.42
CA THR A 84 -12.64 8.80 7.37
C THR A 84 -12.34 9.63 6.12
N ASN A 85 -11.13 9.48 5.57
CA ASN A 85 -10.72 10.17 4.34
C ASN A 85 -10.64 9.21 3.15
N PRO A 86 -10.95 9.67 1.92
CA PRO A 86 -10.66 8.94 0.71
C PRO A 86 -9.17 8.58 0.61
N GLY A 87 -8.86 7.35 0.19
CA GLY A 87 -7.48 6.89 0.06
C GLY A 87 -6.81 6.41 1.36
N GLU A 88 -7.35 6.76 2.52
CA GLU A 88 -6.83 6.33 3.81
C GLU A 88 -6.96 4.81 4.00
N PHE A 89 -6.00 4.21 4.71
CA PHE A 89 -6.03 2.78 5.01
C PHE A 89 -7.17 2.40 5.94
N ASN A 90 -8.07 1.54 5.48
CA ASN A 90 -9.22 1.09 6.27
C ASN A 90 -8.85 -0.04 7.24
N MET A 91 -8.44 0.33 8.47
CA MET A 91 -8.09 -0.63 9.52
C MET A 91 -9.24 -1.59 9.84
N LYS A 92 -10.48 -1.10 9.89
CA LYS A 92 -11.65 -1.94 10.19
C LYS A 92 -11.86 -3.02 9.15
N ALA A 93 -11.75 -2.70 7.87
CA ALA A 93 -11.85 -3.67 6.77
C ALA A 93 -10.71 -4.70 6.82
N TYR A 94 -9.47 -4.26 7.00
CA TYR A 94 -8.29 -5.12 7.09
C TYR A 94 -8.35 -6.12 8.25
N TYR A 95 -8.74 -5.67 9.44
CA TYR A 95 -8.81 -6.54 10.61
C TYR A 95 -10.04 -7.45 10.60
N ARG A 96 -11.15 -7.02 9.98
CA ARG A 96 -12.33 -7.90 9.77
C ARG A 96 -12.02 -9.14 8.93
N GLU A 97 -11.14 -9.01 7.94
CA GLU A 97 -10.64 -10.16 7.16
C GLU A 97 -9.98 -11.21 8.08
N LYS A 98 -9.32 -10.75 9.15
CA LYS A 98 -8.69 -11.59 10.18
C LYS A 98 -9.62 -11.99 11.33
N LYS A 99 -10.93 -11.71 11.21
CA LYS A 99 -11.93 -11.93 12.25
C LYS A 99 -11.67 -11.14 13.55
N ILE A 100 -10.95 -10.01 13.45
CA ILE A 100 -10.69 -9.08 14.54
C ILE A 100 -11.65 -7.91 14.39
N PHE A 101 -12.48 -7.65 15.42
CA PHE A 101 -13.51 -6.62 15.38
C PHE A 101 -13.23 -5.46 16.33
N TYR A 102 -12.35 -5.66 17.31
CA TYR A 102 -12.01 -4.67 18.33
C TYR A 102 -10.51 -4.60 18.50
N SER A 103 -10.05 -3.44 18.94
CA SER A 103 -8.70 -3.21 19.43
C SER A 103 -8.72 -2.90 20.91
N ALA A 104 -7.61 -3.13 21.59
CA ALA A 104 -7.44 -2.74 22.97
C ALA A 104 -6.06 -2.09 23.16
N ALA A 105 -5.96 -1.18 24.13
CA ALA A 105 -4.71 -0.55 24.53
C ALA A 105 -4.42 -0.85 26.00
N CYS A 106 -3.16 -1.18 26.32
CA CYS A 106 -2.69 -1.41 27.68
C CYS A 106 -1.21 -1.08 27.80
N ASP A 107 -0.69 -1.08 29.01
CA ASP A 107 0.76 -1.14 29.23
C ASP A 107 1.24 -2.59 29.23
N ILE A 108 2.50 -2.82 28.82
CA ILE A 108 3.05 -4.17 28.73
C ILE A 108 3.06 -4.88 30.09
N GLY A 109 3.16 -4.11 31.18
CA GLY A 109 3.12 -4.61 32.57
C GLY A 109 1.76 -5.16 33.01
N ASP A 110 0.66 -4.79 32.32
CA ASP A 110 -0.69 -5.26 32.61
C ASP A 110 -0.96 -6.65 32.01
N ILE A 111 -0.02 -7.19 31.25
CA ILE A 111 -0.15 -8.48 30.58
C ILE A 111 0.39 -9.58 31.48
N VAL A 112 -0.49 -10.44 31.94
CA VAL A 112 -0.15 -11.60 32.76
C VAL A 112 -0.29 -12.87 31.96
N VAL A 113 0.80 -13.65 31.85
CA VAL A 113 0.77 -14.98 31.25
C VAL A 113 0.26 -15.96 32.31
N LEU A 114 -0.90 -16.54 32.07
CA LEU A 114 -1.44 -17.57 32.94
C LEU A 114 -0.71 -18.88 32.69
N ASN A 115 -0.35 -19.61 33.75
CA ASN A 115 0.22 -20.94 33.64
C ASN A 115 -0.80 -21.84 32.93
N GLY A 116 -0.46 -22.31 31.74
CA GLY A 116 -1.34 -23.12 30.93
C GLY A 116 -0.61 -23.93 29.88
N ASN A 117 -1.27 -24.96 29.40
CA ASN A 117 -0.76 -25.76 28.29
C ASN A 117 -0.56 -24.84 27.06
N TYR A 118 0.55 -25.00 26.39
CA TYR A 118 0.82 -24.41 25.10
C TYR A 118 0.96 -25.49 24.03
N ASN A 119 0.80 -25.13 22.78
CA ASN A 119 0.88 -26.06 21.67
C ASN A 119 2.35 -26.40 21.39
N HIS A 120 2.84 -27.54 21.94
CA HIS A 120 4.22 -27.99 21.81
C HIS A 120 4.71 -28.11 20.34
N PRO A 121 3.98 -28.78 19.41
CA PRO A 121 4.36 -28.85 18.00
C PRO A 121 4.51 -27.46 17.34
N LYS A 122 3.57 -26.56 17.61
CA LYS A 122 3.63 -25.21 17.07
C LYS A 122 4.77 -24.39 17.66
N LYS A 123 5.08 -24.59 18.94
CA LYS A 123 6.22 -23.95 19.58
C LYS A 123 7.53 -24.40 18.93
N ILE A 124 7.73 -25.71 18.67
CA ILE A 124 8.93 -26.22 18.01
C ILE A 124 9.13 -25.53 16.65
N LEU A 125 8.06 -25.35 15.86
CA LEU A 125 8.15 -24.67 14.57
C LEU A 125 8.49 -23.19 14.72
N TYR A 126 7.98 -22.52 15.74
CA TYR A 126 8.29 -21.11 16.00
C TYR A 126 9.72 -20.95 16.55
N ASP A 127 10.16 -21.84 17.45
CA ASP A 127 11.53 -21.85 17.93
C ASP A 127 12.52 -22.12 16.77
N PHE A 128 12.16 -22.99 15.82
CA PHE A 128 12.93 -23.25 14.61
C PHE A 128 12.97 -22.01 13.70
N ARG A 129 11.84 -21.35 13.49
CA ARG A 129 11.77 -20.08 12.75
C ARG A 129 12.67 -19.02 13.38
N ASP A 130 12.58 -18.86 14.70
CA ASP A 130 13.36 -17.86 15.43
C ASP A 130 14.87 -18.20 15.41
N ARG A 131 15.25 -19.46 15.41
CA ARG A 131 16.65 -19.88 15.19
C ARG A 131 17.13 -19.48 13.80
N LEU A 132 16.36 -19.74 12.74
CA LEU A 132 16.70 -19.30 11.38
C LEU A 132 16.83 -17.77 11.30
N LYS A 133 15.94 -17.05 11.92
CA LYS A 133 15.97 -15.59 11.98
C LYS A 133 17.26 -15.08 12.64
N ASN A 134 17.67 -15.69 13.76
CA ASN A 134 18.93 -15.34 14.43
C ASN A 134 20.14 -15.64 13.55
N ILE A 135 20.16 -16.79 12.85
CA ILE A 135 21.23 -17.12 11.90
C ILE A 135 21.35 -16.07 10.79
N TYR A 136 20.21 -15.60 10.26
CA TYR A 136 20.24 -14.53 9.26
C TYR A 136 20.81 -13.23 9.84
N ALA A 137 20.42 -12.86 11.06
CA ALA A 137 20.94 -11.68 11.75
C ALA A 137 22.44 -11.79 12.10
N ASP A 138 22.94 -12.99 12.43
CA ASP A 138 24.34 -13.23 12.73
C ASP A 138 25.24 -13.28 11.48
N CYS A 139 24.66 -13.62 10.33
CA CYS A 139 25.40 -13.83 9.08
C CYS A 139 25.35 -12.66 8.11
N MET A 140 24.36 -11.77 8.22
CA MET A 140 24.13 -10.64 7.31
C MET A 140 23.82 -9.36 8.09
N PRO A 141 24.03 -8.17 7.48
CA PRO A 141 23.55 -6.92 8.07
C PRO A 141 22.03 -6.94 8.30
N GLU A 142 21.57 -6.17 9.27
CA GLU A 142 20.16 -6.17 9.73
C GLU A 142 19.14 -5.94 8.60
N ARG A 143 19.45 -5.05 7.69
CA ARG A 143 18.62 -4.70 6.52
C ARG A 143 18.35 -5.92 5.62
N GLU A 144 19.40 -6.64 5.23
CA GLU A 144 19.30 -7.82 4.36
C GLU A 144 18.75 -9.03 5.12
N ALA A 145 19.13 -9.21 6.38
CA ALA A 145 18.58 -10.25 7.25
C ALA A 145 17.07 -10.10 7.43
N GLY A 146 16.59 -8.86 7.64
CA GLY A 146 15.15 -8.52 7.70
C GLY A 146 14.44 -8.86 6.41
N THR A 147 15.05 -8.56 5.26
CA THR A 147 14.48 -8.86 3.93
C THR A 147 14.36 -10.35 3.70
N VAL A 148 15.40 -11.14 3.96
CA VAL A 148 15.37 -12.62 3.85
C VAL A 148 14.35 -13.21 4.81
N SER A 149 14.27 -12.71 6.05
CA SER A 149 13.28 -13.17 7.04
C SER A 149 11.85 -12.93 6.58
N ALA A 150 11.57 -11.77 5.97
CA ALA A 150 10.26 -11.46 5.39
C ALA A 150 9.92 -12.40 4.23
N MET A 151 10.88 -12.65 3.32
CA MET A 151 10.69 -13.47 2.12
C MET A 151 10.50 -14.97 2.42
N LEU A 152 11.29 -15.54 3.36
CA LEU A 152 11.28 -16.97 3.62
C LEU A 152 10.49 -17.37 4.86
N LEU A 153 10.54 -16.58 5.91
CA LEU A 153 9.88 -16.90 7.18
C LEU A 153 8.53 -16.19 7.35
N GLY A 154 8.22 -15.22 6.49
CA GLY A 154 7.04 -14.37 6.61
C GLY A 154 7.10 -13.38 7.79
N ASP A 155 8.26 -13.27 8.44
CA ASP A 155 8.48 -12.39 9.59
C ASP A 155 8.99 -11.02 9.12
N LYS A 156 8.12 -10.01 9.24
CA LYS A 156 8.40 -8.62 8.84
C LYS A 156 8.88 -7.74 10.00
N SER A 157 9.15 -8.32 11.16
CA SER A 157 9.50 -7.54 12.36
C SER A 157 10.84 -6.81 12.27
N MET A 158 11.77 -7.33 11.45
CA MET A 158 13.08 -6.72 11.18
C MET A 158 13.16 -6.07 9.79
N LEU A 159 12.05 -6.02 9.06
CA LEU A 159 12.05 -5.45 7.71
C LEU A 159 12.19 -3.93 7.81
N ASP A 160 13.23 -3.39 7.20
CA ASP A 160 13.50 -1.98 7.08
C ASP A 160 12.39 -1.29 6.26
N GLU A 161 11.84 -0.19 6.77
CA GLU A 161 10.77 0.56 6.09
C GLU A 161 11.27 1.19 4.77
N ASP A 162 12.54 1.61 4.67
CA ASP A 162 13.10 2.16 3.43
C ASP A 162 13.17 1.07 2.35
N VAL A 163 13.54 -0.18 2.71
CA VAL A 163 13.51 -1.32 1.77
C VAL A 163 12.09 -1.63 1.33
N LYS A 164 11.16 -1.61 2.25
CA LYS A 164 9.75 -1.87 1.95
C LYS A 164 9.18 -0.82 1.00
N GLU A 165 9.52 0.47 1.20
CA GLU A 165 9.10 1.55 0.34
C GLU A 165 9.78 1.48 -1.02
N LEU A 166 11.10 1.26 -1.08
CA LEU A 166 11.88 1.09 -2.31
C LEU A 166 11.30 -0.02 -3.19
N TYR A 167 10.96 -1.18 -2.60
CA TYR A 167 10.40 -2.29 -3.35
C TYR A 167 8.93 -2.04 -3.75
N ARG A 168 8.17 -1.28 -2.95
CA ARG A 168 6.81 -0.86 -3.30
C ARG A 168 6.79 0.06 -4.51
N GLU A 169 7.65 1.08 -4.53
CA GLU A 169 7.77 2.04 -5.63
C GLU A 169 8.12 1.37 -6.96
N ASN A 170 8.96 0.35 -6.91
CA ASN A 170 9.39 -0.41 -8.08
C ASN A 170 8.48 -1.59 -8.45
N GLY A 171 7.34 -1.78 -7.75
CA GLY A 171 6.40 -2.88 -8.02
C GLY A 171 6.87 -4.25 -7.56
N MET A 172 7.88 -4.29 -6.69
CA MET A 172 8.52 -5.51 -6.19
C MET A 172 8.02 -5.97 -4.83
N SER A 173 6.97 -5.35 -4.28
CA SER A 173 6.39 -5.72 -2.97
C SER A 173 6.02 -7.21 -2.87
N HIS A 174 5.79 -7.88 -4.00
CA HIS A 174 5.49 -9.30 -4.07
C HIS A 174 6.66 -10.19 -3.61
N LEU A 175 7.91 -9.71 -3.66
CA LEU A 175 9.09 -10.41 -3.15
C LEU A 175 9.14 -10.43 -1.62
N LEU A 176 8.65 -9.36 -0.97
CA LEU A 176 8.57 -9.25 0.50
C LEU A 176 7.43 -10.07 1.11
N ALA A 177 6.70 -10.79 0.30
CA ALA A 177 5.68 -11.73 0.73
C ALA A 177 6.04 -13.14 0.24
N ILE A 178 5.67 -14.15 1.03
CA ILE A 178 5.83 -15.54 0.59
C ILE A 178 4.96 -15.75 -0.65
N SER A 179 5.62 -15.96 -1.78
CA SER A 179 4.99 -16.14 -3.08
C SER A 179 4.82 -17.62 -3.45
N GLY A 180 3.98 -17.88 -4.47
CA GLY A 180 3.87 -19.21 -5.05
C GLY A 180 5.22 -19.74 -5.59
N LEU A 181 6.06 -18.84 -6.12
CA LEU A 181 7.41 -19.19 -6.60
C LEU A 181 8.27 -19.73 -5.46
N HIS A 182 8.31 -19.07 -4.30
CA HIS A 182 9.09 -19.51 -3.13
C HIS A 182 8.69 -20.92 -2.70
N ILE A 183 7.38 -21.18 -2.58
CA ILE A 183 6.85 -22.48 -2.20
C ILE A 183 7.16 -23.55 -3.26
N THR A 184 7.00 -23.21 -4.54
CA THR A 184 7.31 -24.15 -5.62
C THR A 184 8.80 -24.53 -5.64
N VAL A 185 9.70 -23.55 -5.50
CA VAL A 185 11.15 -23.76 -5.48
C VAL A 185 11.55 -24.65 -4.30
N LEU A 186 11.06 -24.35 -3.09
CA LEU A 186 11.34 -25.15 -1.89
C LEU A 186 10.81 -26.59 -2.03
N CYS A 187 9.57 -26.74 -2.53
CA CYS A 187 8.94 -28.03 -2.77
C CYS A 187 9.72 -28.86 -3.79
N MET A 188 10.08 -28.27 -4.94
CA MET A 188 10.86 -28.94 -5.97
C MET A 188 12.26 -29.33 -5.50
N ALA A 189 12.94 -28.44 -4.78
CA ALA A 189 14.25 -28.73 -4.20
C ALA A 189 14.19 -29.91 -3.21
N PHE A 190 13.18 -29.92 -2.33
CA PHE A 190 12.96 -31.00 -1.36
C PHE A 190 12.61 -32.32 -2.05
N ASN A 191 11.69 -32.32 -3.02
CA ASN A 191 11.32 -33.50 -3.75
C ASN A 191 12.52 -34.08 -4.54
N LYS A 192 13.33 -33.22 -5.16
CA LYS A 192 14.57 -33.63 -5.84
C LYS A 192 15.57 -34.26 -4.85
N LEU A 193 15.71 -33.73 -3.63
CA LEU A 193 16.53 -34.30 -2.59
C LEU A 193 16.03 -35.71 -2.22
N LEU A 194 14.72 -35.90 -2.02
CA LEU A 194 14.13 -37.20 -1.71
C LEU A 194 14.37 -38.23 -2.84
N THR A 195 14.27 -37.79 -4.08
CA THR A 195 14.57 -38.63 -5.27
C THR A 195 16.03 -39.04 -5.30
N LEU A 196 16.98 -38.12 -4.99
CA LEU A 196 18.40 -38.43 -4.87
C LEU A 196 18.68 -39.47 -3.76
N LEU A 197 17.93 -39.39 -2.66
CA LEU A 197 17.99 -40.36 -1.55
C LEU A 197 17.24 -41.67 -1.84
N LYS A 198 16.71 -41.84 -3.08
CA LYS A 198 15.97 -43.00 -3.53
C LYS A 198 14.72 -43.32 -2.68
N VAL A 199 14.08 -42.27 -2.12
CA VAL A 199 12.85 -42.45 -1.36
C VAL A 199 11.73 -42.83 -2.34
N PRO A 200 10.87 -43.83 -2.02
CA PRO A 200 9.74 -44.20 -2.88
C PRO A 200 8.78 -43.05 -3.13
N ASP A 201 8.22 -42.94 -4.34
CA ASP A 201 7.39 -41.80 -4.78
C ASP A 201 6.22 -41.51 -3.85
N LYS A 202 5.54 -42.55 -3.36
CA LYS A 202 4.41 -42.38 -2.40
C LYS A 202 4.85 -41.69 -1.11
N LEU A 203 6.00 -42.13 -0.56
CA LEU A 203 6.54 -41.56 0.66
C LEU A 203 7.09 -40.14 0.41
N SER A 204 7.73 -39.91 -0.76
CA SER A 204 8.24 -38.60 -1.16
C SER A 204 7.13 -37.58 -1.23
N ILE A 205 6.00 -37.90 -1.88
CA ILE A 205 4.83 -37.04 -1.95
C ILE A 205 4.26 -36.74 -0.55
N THR A 206 4.10 -37.78 0.26
CA THR A 206 3.58 -37.63 1.64
C THR A 206 4.46 -36.71 2.49
N LEU A 207 5.79 -36.90 2.45
CA LEU A 207 6.74 -36.06 3.17
C LEU A 207 6.76 -34.62 2.64
N THR A 208 6.59 -34.43 1.32
CA THR A 208 6.53 -33.10 0.72
C THR A 208 5.25 -32.36 1.11
N VAL A 209 4.10 -33.04 1.15
CA VAL A 209 2.83 -32.45 1.61
C VAL A 209 2.94 -32.10 3.10
N LEU A 210 3.53 -32.97 3.93
CA LEU A 210 3.79 -32.67 5.34
C LEU A 210 4.67 -31.44 5.50
N LEU A 211 5.78 -31.34 4.75
CA LEU A 211 6.66 -30.18 4.76
C LEU A 211 5.92 -28.89 4.41
N LEU A 212 5.08 -28.91 3.36
CA LEU A 212 4.29 -27.76 2.94
C LEU A 212 3.30 -27.31 4.04
N PHE A 213 2.68 -28.26 4.73
CA PHE A 213 1.77 -27.97 5.84
C PHE A 213 2.50 -27.37 7.05
N LEU A 214 3.64 -27.94 7.45
CA LEU A 214 4.48 -27.43 8.54
C LEU A 214 5.02 -26.03 8.20
N TYR A 215 5.46 -25.82 6.97
CA TYR A 215 5.89 -24.50 6.48
C TYR A 215 4.74 -23.49 6.52
N GLY A 216 3.53 -23.88 6.13
CA GLY A 216 2.33 -23.03 6.24
C GLY A 216 2.04 -22.62 7.68
N ILE A 217 2.14 -23.54 8.66
CA ILE A 217 2.00 -23.22 10.09
C ILE A 217 3.08 -22.23 10.54
N MET A 218 4.35 -22.51 10.19
CA MET A 218 5.49 -21.67 10.57
C MET A 218 5.35 -20.24 10.06
N THR A 219 4.80 -20.06 8.85
CA THR A 219 4.64 -18.75 8.18
C THR A 219 3.29 -18.09 8.44
N GLY A 220 2.38 -18.74 9.18
CA GLY A 220 1.08 -18.17 9.60
C GLY A 220 -0.01 -18.20 8.54
N PHE A 221 0.11 -19.01 7.49
CA PHE A 221 -0.94 -19.22 6.47
C PHE A 221 -1.54 -17.92 5.87
N GLY A 222 -0.67 -17.03 5.35
CA GLY A 222 -1.11 -15.88 4.56
C GLY A 222 -1.92 -16.32 3.32
N ILE A 223 -2.71 -15.43 2.73
CA ILE A 223 -3.58 -15.75 1.57
C ILE A 223 -2.77 -16.34 0.42
N SER A 224 -1.66 -15.70 0.04
CA SER A 224 -0.78 -16.18 -1.04
C SER A 224 -0.13 -17.53 -0.71
N THR A 225 0.27 -17.73 0.56
CA THR A 225 0.83 -18.99 1.06
C THR A 225 -0.21 -20.11 1.00
N ASN A 226 -1.43 -19.88 1.51
CA ASN A 226 -2.53 -20.84 1.47
C ASN A 226 -2.83 -21.30 0.04
N ARG A 227 -2.99 -20.33 -0.87
CA ARG A 227 -3.23 -20.63 -2.28
C ARG A 227 -2.13 -21.53 -2.84
N ALA A 228 -0.86 -21.15 -2.65
CA ALA A 228 0.27 -21.88 -3.21
C ALA A 228 0.39 -23.29 -2.61
N VAL A 229 0.17 -23.46 -1.31
CA VAL A 229 0.13 -24.77 -0.65
C VAL A 229 -0.98 -25.64 -1.23
N ILE A 230 -2.22 -25.13 -1.30
CA ILE A 230 -3.37 -25.89 -1.84
C ILE A 230 -3.11 -26.31 -3.29
N MET A 231 -2.66 -25.38 -4.14
CA MET A 231 -2.39 -25.68 -5.56
C MET A 231 -1.25 -26.70 -5.72
N MET A 232 -0.20 -26.61 -4.88
CA MET A 232 0.91 -27.57 -4.93
C MET A 232 0.49 -28.96 -4.44
N VAL A 233 -0.34 -29.03 -3.39
CA VAL A 233 -0.92 -30.32 -2.93
C VAL A 233 -1.78 -30.95 -4.06
N ILE A 234 -2.60 -30.15 -4.75
CA ILE A 234 -3.37 -30.64 -5.90
C ILE A 234 -2.43 -31.15 -7.02
N ALA A 235 -1.34 -30.43 -7.31
CA ALA A 235 -0.38 -30.83 -8.34
C ALA A 235 0.33 -32.14 -8.00
N LEU A 236 0.78 -32.29 -6.75
CA LEU A 236 1.42 -33.53 -6.27
C LEU A 236 0.42 -34.70 -6.31
N PHE A 237 -0.82 -34.46 -5.88
CA PHE A 237 -1.86 -35.49 -5.90
C PHE A 237 -2.26 -35.89 -7.32
N ALA A 238 -2.36 -34.94 -8.26
CA ALA A 238 -2.63 -35.23 -9.67
C ALA A 238 -1.54 -36.15 -10.26
N GLY A 239 -0.26 -35.84 -9.99
CA GLY A 239 0.87 -36.71 -10.38
C GLY A 239 0.81 -38.10 -9.76
N PHE A 240 0.38 -38.20 -8.47
CA PHE A 240 0.23 -39.50 -7.78
C PHE A 240 -0.87 -40.38 -8.41
N VAL A 241 -1.99 -39.79 -8.83
CA VAL A 241 -3.13 -40.49 -9.45
C VAL A 241 -2.92 -40.70 -10.96
N GLY A 242 -1.79 -40.20 -11.51
CA GLY A 242 -1.53 -40.28 -12.97
C GLY A 242 -2.43 -39.39 -13.83
N ARG A 243 -2.94 -38.29 -13.25
CA ARG A 243 -3.75 -37.31 -13.97
C ARG A 243 -2.95 -36.06 -14.30
N SER A 244 -3.30 -35.39 -15.40
CA SER A 244 -2.73 -34.09 -15.77
C SER A 244 -3.16 -33.02 -14.79
N TYR A 245 -2.22 -32.17 -14.36
CA TYR A 245 -2.50 -31.00 -13.55
C TYR A 245 -3.03 -29.85 -14.43
N ASP A 246 -4.24 -29.38 -14.16
CA ASP A 246 -4.77 -28.16 -14.76
C ASP A 246 -4.72 -26.99 -13.79
N MET A 247 -3.97 -25.95 -14.18
CA MET A 247 -3.71 -24.79 -13.33
C MET A 247 -4.97 -23.98 -13.06
N LEU A 248 -5.88 -23.83 -14.02
CA LEU A 248 -7.12 -23.07 -13.84
C LEU A 248 -8.09 -23.77 -12.89
N SER A 249 -8.27 -25.07 -13.05
CA SER A 249 -9.11 -25.88 -12.13
C SER A 249 -8.55 -25.87 -10.71
N ALA A 250 -7.24 -26.02 -10.53
CA ALA A 250 -6.60 -25.93 -9.22
C ALA A 250 -6.75 -24.54 -8.61
N THR A 251 -6.67 -23.49 -9.42
CA THR A 251 -6.91 -22.10 -8.97
C THR A 251 -8.34 -21.91 -8.50
N ALA A 252 -9.32 -22.41 -9.25
CA ALA A 252 -10.74 -22.32 -8.87
C ALA A 252 -11.01 -23.06 -7.55
N VAL A 253 -10.51 -24.30 -7.41
CA VAL A 253 -10.66 -25.08 -6.17
C VAL A 253 -10.01 -24.35 -4.99
N SER A 254 -8.79 -23.83 -5.15
CA SER A 254 -8.12 -23.08 -4.09
C SER A 254 -8.87 -21.81 -3.69
N ALA A 255 -9.46 -21.10 -4.67
CA ALA A 255 -10.26 -19.90 -4.42
C ALA A 255 -11.52 -20.24 -3.60
N VAL A 256 -12.25 -21.29 -3.97
CA VAL A 256 -13.45 -21.75 -3.26
C VAL A 256 -13.09 -22.11 -1.82
N ILE A 257 -12.03 -22.90 -1.59
CA ILE A 257 -11.59 -23.29 -0.25
C ILE A 257 -11.27 -22.03 0.60
N ILE A 258 -10.51 -21.07 0.05
CA ILE A 258 -10.13 -19.87 0.80
C ILE A 258 -11.34 -19.01 1.11
N VAL A 259 -12.27 -18.84 0.17
CA VAL A 259 -13.50 -18.05 0.38
C VAL A 259 -14.43 -18.69 1.40
N ILE A 260 -14.55 -20.02 1.42
CA ILE A 260 -15.32 -20.72 2.46
C ILE A 260 -14.70 -20.49 3.85
N LEU A 261 -13.38 -20.58 3.96
CA LEU A 261 -12.68 -20.39 5.25
C LEU A 261 -12.64 -18.94 5.72
N LYS A 262 -12.48 -18.00 4.77
CA LYS A 262 -12.33 -16.55 4.99
C LYS A 262 -13.11 -15.76 3.94
N PRO A 263 -14.43 -15.59 4.06
CA PRO A 263 -15.25 -14.93 3.03
C PRO A 263 -14.80 -13.51 2.69
N MET A 264 -14.33 -12.76 3.68
CA MET A 264 -13.84 -11.38 3.49
C MET A 264 -12.53 -11.30 2.70
N ALA A 265 -11.81 -12.42 2.54
CA ALA A 265 -10.59 -12.45 1.72
C ALA A 265 -10.85 -12.09 0.25
N LEU A 266 -12.05 -12.35 -0.27
CA LEU A 266 -12.45 -12.01 -1.64
C LEU A 266 -12.27 -10.52 -1.97
N PHE A 267 -12.42 -9.64 -0.98
CA PHE A 267 -12.30 -8.19 -1.14
C PHE A 267 -10.90 -7.67 -0.83
N SER A 268 -9.96 -8.54 -0.44
CA SER A 268 -8.59 -8.11 -0.15
C SER A 268 -7.75 -7.95 -1.41
N CYS A 269 -6.92 -6.89 -1.45
CA CYS A 269 -5.98 -6.68 -2.53
C CYS A 269 -5.03 -7.88 -2.72
N SER A 270 -4.65 -8.53 -1.62
CA SER A 270 -3.77 -9.70 -1.64
C SER A 270 -4.40 -10.89 -2.38
N PHE A 271 -5.70 -11.15 -2.18
CA PHE A 271 -6.44 -12.17 -2.90
C PHE A 271 -6.54 -11.82 -4.39
N LEU A 272 -7.04 -10.62 -4.69
CA LEU A 272 -7.30 -10.18 -6.07
C LEU A 272 -6.02 -10.17 -6.91
N LEU A 273 -4.91 -9.64 -6.39
CA LEU A 273 -3.62 -9.62 -7.09
C LEU A 273 -3.05 -11.02 -7.26
N SER A 274 -3.15 -11.84 -6.23
CA SER A 274 -2.59 -13.18 -6.22
C SER A 274 -3.30 -14.12 -7.21
N TYR A 275 -4.62 -14.07 -7.28
CA TYR A 275 -5.42 -14.84 -8.25
C TYR A 275 -5.39 -14.23 -9.64
N GLY A 276 -5.42 -12.91 -9.76
CA GLY A 276 -5.27 -12.20 -11.03
C GLY A 276 -3.96 -12.55 -11.74
N ALA A 277 -2.85 -12.64 -11.00
CA ALA A 277 -1.56 -13.05 -11.57
C ALA A 277 -1.60 -14.49 -12.14
N ILE A 278 -2.26 -15.43 -11.45
CA ILE A 278 -2.37 -16.81 -11.97
C ILE A 278 -3.27 -16.86 -13.20
N ILE A 279 -4.40 -16.17 -13.21
CA ILE A 279 -5.28 -16.08 -14.37
C ILE A 279 -4.52 -15.49 -15.56
N ALA A 280 -3.71 -14.47 -15.33
CA ALA A 280 -2.85 -13.89 -16.36
C ALA A 280 -1.87 -14.91 -16.94
N ILE A 281 -1.21 -15.71 -16.10
CA ILE A 281 -0.24 -16.74 -16.53
C ILE A 281 -0.94 -17.91 -17.21
N ALA A 282 -2.08 -18.37 -16.68
CA ALA A 282 -2.75 -19.57 -17.15
C ALA A 282 -3.62 -19.34 -18.40
N TYR A 283 -4.15 -18.12 -18.58
CA TYR A 283 -5.11 -17.82 -19.63
C TYR A 283 -4.61 -16.78 -20.64
N PHE A 284 -4.08 -15.65 -20.17
CA PHE A 284 -3.72 -14.53 -21.04
C PHE A 284 -2.32 -14.68 -21.66
N TYR A 285 -1.33 -15.16 -20.89
CA TYR A 285 0.02 -15.39 -21.42
C TYR A 285 0.08 -16.42 -22.54
N PRO A 286 -0.58 -17.62 -22.46
CA PRO A 286 -0.60 -18.56 -23.59
C PRO A 286 -1.20 -17.94 -24.86
N PHE A 287 -2.26 -17.15 -24.71
CA PHE A 287 -2.88 -16.44 -25.82
C PHE A 287 -1.88 -15.50 -26.53
N LEU A 288 -1.12 -14.69 -25.79
CA LEU A 288 -0.11 -13.79 -26.35
C LEU A 288 1.11 -14.54 -26.90
N ARG A 289 1.56 -15.58 -26.18
CA ARG A 289 2.72 -16.41 -26.59
C ARG A 289 2.49 -17.07 -27.92
N ASP A 290 1.37 -17.73 -28.08
CA ASP A 290 1.08 -18.52 -29.30
C ASP A 290 0.99 -17.60 -30.53
N ASP A 291 0.54 -16.37 -30.34
CA ASP A 291 0.49 -15.34 -31.38
C ASP A 291 1.87 -14.84 -31.81
N ILE A 292 2.74 -14.55 -30.87
CA ILE A 292 4.05 -13.94 -31.15
C ILE A 292 5.04 -14.98 -31.72
N PHE A 293 4.92 -16.25 -31.32
CA PHE A 293 5.83 -17.31 -31.75
C PHE A 293 5.34 -18.14 -32.94
N ALA A 294 4.05 -18.05 -33.34
CA ALA A 294 3.52 -18.74 -34.51
C ALA A 294 4.18 -18.30 -35.84
N CYS A 295 4.79 -17.12 -35.89
CA CYS A 295 5.36 -16.53 -37.11
C CYS A 295 6.83 -16.84 -37.38
N LYS A 296 7.53 -17.63 -36.55
CA LYS A 296 8.96 -17.90 -36.76
C LYS A 296 9.21 -19.37 -37.05
N ASN A 297 9.18 -19.76 -38.34
CA ASN A 297 9.78 -21.00 -38.80
C ASN A 297 11.32 -20.92 -38.66
N ASP A 298 11.90 -21.92 -38.00
CA ASP A 298 13.33 -22.07 -37.81
C ASP A 298 14.05 -22.28 -39.17
N PHE A 299 14.64 -21.21 -39.66
CA PHE A 299 15.67 -21.35 -40.70
C PHE A 299 16.97 -21.88 -40.09
N LYS A 300 17.68 -22.75 -40.89
CA LYS A 300 18.98 -23.33 -40.48
C LYS A 300 19.99 -22.25 -40.12
N HIS A 301 20.34 -22.12 -38.83
CA HIS A 301 21.33 -21.17 -38.36
C HIS A 301 22.52 -21.87 -37.71
N ASN A 302 23.66 -21.16 -37.72
CA ASN A 302 24.91 -21.56 -37.10
C ASN A 302 24.76 -21.63 -35.58
N ASN A 303 25.58 -22.41 -34.85
CA ASN A 303 25.44 -22.65 -33.40
C ASN A 303 25.44 -21.36 -32.55
N LYS A 304 26.21 -20.33 -32.93
CA LYS A 304 26.20 -19.01 -32.25
C LYS A 304 24.88 -18.26 -32.44
N GLU A 305 24.31 -18.35 -33.64
CA GLU A 305 23.02 -17.70 -33.94
C GLU A 305 21.87 -18.41 -33.24
N ARG A 306 21.94 -19.74 -33.07
CA ARG A 306 20.98 -20.52 -32.28
C ARG A 306 20.98 -20.11 -30.80
N LEU A 307 22.16 -19.88 -30.19
CA LEU A 307 22.26 -19.41 -28.80
C LEU A 307 21.66 -18.02 -28.64
N VAL A 308 22.00 -17.08 -29.51
CA VAL A 308 21.46 -15.70 -29.48
C VAL A 308 19.94 -15.71 -29.66
N GLN A 309 19.43 -16.52 -30.58
CA GLN A 309 17.97 -16.66 -30.79
C GLN A 309 17.27 -17.30 -29.59
N HIS A 310 17.89 -18.31 -28.97
CA HIS A 310 17.36 -18.91 -27.75
C HIS A 310 17.26 -17.89 -26.62
N ILE A 311 18.34 -17.12 -26.37
CA ILE A 311 18.36 -16.05 -25.37
C ILE A 311 17.28 -14.99 -25.66
N LYS A 312 17.19 -14.52 -26.91
CA LYS A 312 16.13 -13.57 -27.31
C LYS A 312 14.72 -14.13 -27.06
N LYS A 313 14.49 -15.41 -27.38
CA LYS A 313 13.21 -16.07 -27.16
C LYS A 313 12.85 -16.14 -25.67
N GLU A 314 13.80 -16.49 -24.81
CA GLU A 314 13.58 -16.54 -23.36
C GLU A 314 13.35 -15.14 -22.77
N ILE A 315 14.08 -14.11 -23.23
CA ILE A 315 13.83 -12.72 -22.84
C ILE A 315 12.40 -12.29 -23.22
N ILE A 316 12.00 -12.53 -24.47
CA ILE A 316 10.64 -12.18 -24.95
C ILE A 316 9.59 -12.92 -24.14
N LYS A 317 9.77 -14.21 -23.85
CA LYS A 317 8.82 -14.98 -23.00
C LYS A 317 8.70 -14.36 -21.61
N SER A 318 9.83 -14.03 -20.97
CA SER A 318 9.84 -13.41 -19.64
C SER A 318 9.15 -12.04 -19.64
N MET A 319 9.40 -11.23 -20.66
CA MET A 319 8.71 -9.94 -20.83
C MET A 319 7.20 -10.12 -21.04
N LEU A 320 6.78 -11.09 -21.83
CA LEU A 320 5.36 -11.41 -22.08
C LEU A 320 4.66 -11.89 -20.81
N VAL A 321 5.32 -12.73 -20.00
CA VAL A 321 4.77 -13.16 -18.71
C VAL A 321 4.59 -11.95 -17.79
N SER A 322 5.61 -11.12 -17.66
CA SER A 322 5.57 -9.89 -16.82
C SER A 322 4.50 -8.92 -17.30
N PHE A 323 4.41 -8.70 -18.63
CA PHE A 323 3.35 -7.87 -19.22
C PHE A 323 1.96 -8.45 -18.96
N SER A 324 1.79 -9.76 -19.14
CA SER A 324 0.50 -10.43 -18.91
C SER A 324 0.02 -10.25 -17.47
N ILE A 325 0.92 -10.45 -16.52
CA ILE A 325 0.61 -10.26 -15.09
C ILE A 325 0.24 -8.79 -14.84
N GLN A 326 1.09 -7.87 -15.31
CA GLN A 326 0.87 -6.44 -15.09
C GLN A 326 -0.42 -5.95 -15.74
N PHE A 327 -0.70 -6.34 -16.97
CA PHE A 327 -1.94 -5.99 -17.67
C PHE A 327 -3.18 -6.45 -16.90
N PHE A 328 -3.20 -7.71 -16.48
CA PHE A 328 -4.37 -8.28 -15.80
C PHE A 328 -4.56 -7.78 -14.39
N THR A 329 -3.45 -7.46 -13.68
CA THR A 329 -3.50 -6.94 -12.31
C THR A 329 -3.58 -5.41 -12.23
N LEU A 330 -3.34 -4.70 -13.34
CA LEU A 330 -3.34 -3.23 -13.38
C LEU A 330 -4.60 -2.59 -12.76
N PRO A 331 -5.84 -3.00 -13.12
CA PRO A 331 -7.02 -2.38 -12.54
C PRO A 331 -7.08 -2.51 -11.01
N VAL A 332 -6.63 -3.66 -10.48
CA VAL A 332 -6.58 -3.92 -9.04
C VAL A 332 -5.46 -3.11 -8.39
N ILE A 333 -4.29 -3.00 -9.03
CA ILE A 333 -3.17 -2.17 -8.54
C ILE A 333 -3.62 -0.73 -8.40
N LEU A 334 -4.22 -0.17 -9.44
CA LEU A 334 -4.70 1.22 -9.44
C LEU A 334 -5.83 1.43 -8.42
N TYR A 335 -6.72 0.46 -8.24
CA TYR A 335 -7.79 0.52 -7.24
C TYR A 335 -7.28 0.52 -5.80
N CYS A 336 -6.20 -0.25 -5.52
CA CYS A 336 -5.65 -0.43 -4.17
C CYS A 336 -4.54 0.57 -3.83
N PHE A 337 -3.73 0.98 -4.81
CA PHE A 337 -2.51 1.77 -4.57
C PHE A 337 -2.50 3.12 -5.29
N PHE A 338 -3.48 3.39 -6.19
CA PHE A 338 -3.68 4.64 -6.91
C PHE A 338 -2.58 5.01 -7.91
N GLN A 339 -1.55 4.20 -8.02
CA GLN A 339 -0.38 4.39 -8.86
C GLN A 339 0.16 3.05 -9.36
N THR A 340 0.98 3.10 -10.41
CA THR A 340 1.68 1.92 -10.95
C THR A 340 3.11 2.28 -11.31
N PRO A 341 4.09 1.39 -11.05
CA PRO A 341 5.47 1.58 -11.49
C PRO A 341 5.58 1.34 -13.00
N SER A 342 6.23 2.26 -13.71
CA SER A 342 6.34 2.21 -15.19
C SER A 342 7.31 1.14 -15.67
N TYR A 343 8.39 0.93 -14.93
CA TYR A 343 9.50 0.06 -15.35
C TYR A 343 9.46 -1.35 -14.76
N SER A 344 8.39 -1.73 -14.08
CA SER A 344 8.30 -3.02 -13.38
C SER A 344 8.47 -4.24 -14.31
N ILE A 345 8.06 -4.15 -15.58
CA ILE A 345 8.25 -5.23 -16.57
C ILE A 345 9.73 -5.49 -16.79
N VAL A 346 10.53 -4.43 -16.98
CA VAL A 346 11.97 -4.53 -17.20
C VAL A 346 12.69 -4.97 -15.93
N LEU A 347 12.30 -4.42 -14.79
CA LEU A 347 12.84 -4.83 -13.48
C LEU A 347 12.61 -6.31 -13.21
N ASN A 348 11.43 -6.83 -13.45
CA ASN A 348 11.10 -8.23 -13.25
C ASN A 348 11.93 -9.16 -14.14
N LEU A 349 12.34 -8.71 -15.33
CA LEU A 349 13.24 -9.47 -16.20
C LEU A 349 14.60 -9.75 -15.53
N LEU A 350 15.10 -8.80 -14.73
CA LEU A 350 16.38 -8.92 -14.02
C LEU A 350 16.23 -9.67 -12.69
N ILE A 351 15.16 -9.40 -11.97
CA ILE A 351 14.97 -9.77 -10.57
C ILE A 351 14.38 -11.17 -10.42
N VAL A 352 13.37 -11.53 -11.23
CA VAL A 352 12.67 -12.81 -11.10
C VAL A 352 13.59 -14.03 -11.28
N PRO A 353 14.50 -14.07 -12.27
CA PRO A 353 15.43 -15.20 -12.39
C PRO A 353 16.34 -15.35 -11.17
N LEU A 354 16.86 -14.23 -10.64
CA LEU A 354 17.74 -14.24 -9.47
C LEU A 354 16.99 -14.58 -8.18
N SER A 355 15.67 -14.33 -8.10
CA SER A 355 14.89 -14.63 -6.90
C SER A 355 14.86 -16.15 -6.58
N THR A 356 14.90 -17.00 -7.59
CA THR A 356 15.00 -18.46 -7.42
C THR A 356 16.31 -18.83 -6.72
N PHE A 357 17.44 -18.26 -7.15
CA PHE A 357 18.74 -18.48 -6.52
C PHE A 357 18.77 -17.90 -5.11
N LEU A 358 18.23 -16.70 -4.92
CA LEU A 358 18.13 -16.08 -3.59
C LEU A 358 17.38 -16.96 -2.60
N VAL A 359 16.24 -17.53 -2.97
CA VAL A 359 15.44 -18.42 -2.13
C VAL A 359 16.23 -19.68 -1.76
N ILE A 360 16.87 -20.34 -2.74
CA ILE A 360 17.63 -21.57 -2.52
C ILE A 360 18.83 -21.31 -1.61
N ILE A 361 19.63 -20.30 -1.94
CA ILE A 361 20.85 -19.97 -1.19
C ILE A 361 20.50 -19.56 0.24
N SER A 362 19.45 -18.76 0.43
CA SER A 362 19.02 -18.33 1.75
C SER A 362 18.45 -19.46 2.59
N ALA A 363 17.66 -20.36 1.98
CA ALA A 363 17.15 -21.54 2.69
C ALA A 363 18.29 -22.50 3.09
N LEU A 364 19.18 -22.83 2.16
CA LEU A 364 20.34 -23.70 2.43
C LEU A 364 21.31 -23.05 3.42
N GLY A 365 21.60 -21.76 3.23
CA GLY A 365 22.50 -21.02 4.13
C GLY A 365 21.97 -20.93 5.55
N GLY A 366 20.65 -20.75 5.72
CA GLY A 366 19.99 -20.80 7.04
C GLY A 366 20.10 -22.18 7.69
N LEU A 367 19.78 -23.25 6.96
CA LEU A 367 19.85 -24.62 7.46
C LEU A 367 21.28 -25.04 7.80
N LEU A 368 22.24 -24.75 6.92
CA LEU A 368 23.66 -25.06 7.17
C LEU A 368 24.23 -24.20 8.31
N GLY A 369 23.78 -22.97 8.45
CA GLY A 369 24.15 -22.06 9.55
C GLY A 369 23.73 -22.57 10.93
N ILE A 370 22.62 -23.32 11.01
CA ILE A 370 22.22 -24.00 12.28
C ILE A 370 23.26 -25.05 12.69
N VAL A 371 23.86 -25.75 11.73
CA VAL A 371 24.84 -26.83 11.98
C VAL A 371 26.27 -26.28 12.13
N PHE A 372 26.65 -25.37 11.20
CA PHE A 372 27.97 -24.79 11.13
C PHE A 372 27.91 -23.35 10.61
N LEU A 373 27.99 -22.40 11.52
CA LEU A 373 27.78 -20.98 11.25
C LEU A 373 28.70 -20.40 10.14
N PRO A 374 30.01 -20.73 10.04
CA PRO A 374 30.88 -20.23 8.97
C PRO A 374 30.41 -20.63 7.57
N LEU A 375 29.87 -21.84 7.40
CA LEU A 375 29.33 -22.30 6.11
C LEU A 375 28.02 -21.57 5.78
N GLY A 376 27.18 -21.39 6.79
CA GLY A 376 25.99 -20.55 6.67
C GLY A 376 26.33 -19.14 6.21
N LYS A 377 27.32 -18.50 6.83
CA LYS A 377 27.80 -17.15 6.47
C LYS A 377 28.35 -17.09 5.05
N PHE A 378 29.11 -18.09 4.61
CA PHE A 378 29.59 -18.16 3.23
C PHE A 378 28.44 -18.22 2.21
N MET A 379 27.46 -19.10 2.44
CA MET A 379 26.30 -19.23 1.56
C MET A 379 25.44 -17.96 1.55
N LEU A 380 25.16 -17.41 2.72
CA LEU A 380 24.35 -16.20 2.87
C LEU A 380 25.04 -14.95 2.32
N GLY A 381 26.37 -14.96 2.17
CA GLY A 381 27.11 -13.95 1.42
C GLY A 381 26.64 -13.82 -0.03
N GLY A 382 26.29 -14.92 -0.69
CA GLY A 382 25.67 -14.88 -2.03
C GLY A 382 24.29 -14.21 -2.03
N ALA A 383 23.47 -14.48 -1.02
CA ALA A 383 22.18 -13.83 -0.85
C ALA A 383 22.31 -12.31 -0.61
N TYR A 384 23.30 -11.91 0.21
CA TYR A 384 23.62 -10.50 0.44
C TYR A 384 23.93 -9.75 -0.86
N PHE A 385 24.78 -10.30 -1.72
CA PHE A 385 25.11 -9.64 -3.01
C PHE A 385 23.90 -9.54 -3.95
N ILE A 386 23.02 -10.56 -3.99
CA ILE A 386 21.80 -10.50 -4.79
C ILE A 386 20.87 -9.38 -4.27
N LEU A 387 20.70 -9.25 -2.95
CA LEU A 387 19.88 -8.20 -2.36
C LEU A 387 20.46 -6.79 -2.62
N LYS A 388 21.80 -6.63 -2.48
CA LYS A 388 22.46 -5.37 -2.84
C LYS A 388 22.31 -5.02 -4.32
N PHE A 389 22.35 -6.02 -5.19
CA PHE A 389 22.05 -5.81 -6.61
C PHE A 389 20.61 -5.33 -6.82
N TYR A 390 19.64 -5.92 -6.10
CA TYR A 390 18.24 -5.49 -6.17
C TYR A 390 18.08 -4.04 -5.72
N ASP A 391 18.64 -3.68 -4.57
CA ASP A 391 18.58 -2.32 -4.04
C ASP A 391 19.18 -1.33 -5.06
N GLY A 392 20.39 -1.61 -5.58
CA GLY A 392 21.06 -0.74 -6.55
C GLY A 392 20.30 -0.58 -7.87
N VAL A 393 19.68 -1.65 -8.37
CA VAL A 393 18.84 -1.59 -9.57
C VAL A 393 17.58 -0.76 -9.30
N CYS A 394 16.91 -0.96 -8.16
CA CYS A 394 15.72 -0.17 -7.80
C CYS A 394 16.04 1.32 -7.64
N GLU A 395 17.15 1.66 -6.98
CA GLU A 395 17.60 3.04 -6.84
C GLU A 395 17.94 3.69 -8.19
N LEU A 396 18.52 2.91 -9.10
CA LEU A 396 18.80 3.38 -10.47
C LEU A 396 17.49 3.70 -11.21
N PHE A 397 16.49 2.80 -11.13
CA PHE A 397 15.22 3.01 -11.83
C PHE A 397 14.40 4.15 -11.21
N ASN A 398 14.50 4.39 -9.90
CA ASN A 398 13.87 5.53 -9.25
C ASN A 398 14.42 6.90 -9.72
N LYS A 399 15.65 6.94 -10.29
CA LYS A 399 16.21 8.15 -10.87
C LYS A 399 15.75 8.43 -12.31
N LEU A 400 15.10 7.46 -12.95
CA LEU A 400 14.59 7.64 -14.31
C LEU A 400 13.32 8.50 -14.33
N PRO A 401 13.10 9.29 -15.39
CA PRO A 401 11.87 10.07 -15.53
C PRO A 401 10.65 9.12 -15.60
N MET A 402 9.50 9.59 -15.11
CA MET A 402 8.25 8.83 -15.14
C MET A 402 8.38 7.42 -14.52
N HIS A 403 9.18 7.23 -13.47
CA HIS A 403 9.38 5.94 -12.81
C HIS A 403 8.07 5.38 -12.21
N HIS A 404 7.10 6.23 -11.89
CA HIS A 404 5.75 5.88 -11.49
C HIS A 404 4.71 6.74 -12.21
N ILE A 405 3.48 6.27 -12.27
CA ILE A 405 2.33 6.98 -12.83
C ILE A 405 1.22 6.95 -11.77
N VAL A 406 0.86 8.11 -11.22
CA VAL A 406 -0.27 8.28 -10.31
C VAL A 406 -1.50 8.56 -11.14
N THR A 407 -2.45 7.63 -11.13
CA THR A 407 -3.68 7.75 -11.94
C THR A 407 -4.91 8.05 -11.10
N GLY A 408 -4.77 7.96 -9.78
CA GLY A 408 -5.93 7.96 -8.89
C GLY A 408 -6.67 6.63 -8.89
N ARG A 409 -7.76 6.59 -8.13
CA ARG A 409 -8.61 5.40 -8.03
C ARG A 409 -9.56 5.30 -9.22
N PRO A 410 -9.49 4.25 -10.05
CA PRO A 410 -10.43 4.05 -11.13
C PRO A 410 -11.83 3.74 -10.59
N SER A 411 -12.87 4.15 -11.31
CA SER A 411 -14.25 3.76 -10.99
C SER A 411 -14.45 2.26 -11.20
N ILE A 412 -15.36 1.65 -10.44
CA ILE A 412 -15.71 0.23 -10.57
C ILE A 412 -16.21 -0.07 -12.00
N ILE A 413 -16.96 0.87 -12.61
CA ILE A 413 -17.45 0.75 -13.99
C ILE A 413 -16.28 0.66 -14.97
N LYS A 414 -15.25 1.49 -14.81
CA LYS A 414 -14.04 1.46 -15.65
C LYS A 414 -13.32 0.12 -15.55
N ILE A 415 -13.19 -0.43 -14.35
CA ILE A 415 -12.61 -1.75 -14.09
C ILE A 415 -13.44 -2.84 -14.77
N PHE A 416 -14.75 -2.78 -14.62
CA PHE A 416 -15.66 -3.75 -15.23
C PHE A 416 -15.56 -3.73 -16.76
N ILE A 417 -15.60 -2.54 -17.38
CA ILE A 417 -15.45 -2.38 -18.84
C ILE A 417 -14.11 -2.95 -19.31
N PHE A 418 -13.01 -2.66 -18.60
CA PHE A 418 -11.69 -3.19 -18.94
C PHE A 418 -11.67 -4.72 -19.00
N TYR A 419 -12.17 -5.39 -17.97
CA TYR A 419 -12.20 -6.86 -17.96
C TYR A 419 -13.19 -7.43 -18.98
N LEU A 420 -14.38 -6.85 -19.12
CA LEU A 420 -15.38 -7.28 -20.08
C LEU A 420 -14.81 -7.22 -21.50
N VAL A 421 -14.23 -6.09 -21.90
CA VAL A 421 -13.62 -5.92 -23.24
C VAL A 421 -12.44 -6.86 -23.43
N SER A 422 -11.58 -7.01 -22.41
CA SER A 422 -10.42 -7.92 -22.48
C SER A 422 -10.85 -9.37 -22.69
N PHE A 423 -11.82 -9.88 -21.92
CA PHE A 423 -12.30 -11.26 -22.08
C PHE A 423 -13.05 -11.47 -23.39
N THR A 424 -13.90 -10.51 -23.79
CA THR A 424 -14.62 -10.57 -25.07
C THR A 424 -13.64 -10.60 -26.24
N LEU A 425 -12.60 -9.79 -26.20
CA LEU A 425 -11.57 -9.74 -27.23
C LEU A 425 -10.80 -11.06 -27.33
N ILE A 426 -10.35 -11.62 -26.20
CA ILE A 426 -9.66 -12.92 -26.17
C ILE A 426 -10.56 -14.01 -26.76
N PHE A 427 -11.83 -14.05 -26.35
CA PHE A 427 -12.79 -15.03 -26.82
C PHE A 427 -13.04 -14.89 -28.34
N ALA A 428 -13.28 -13.66 -28.80
CA ALA A 428 -13.55 -13.38 -30.22
C ALA A 428 -12.36 -13.78 -31.13
N VAL A 429 -11.13 -13.40 -30.68
CA VAL A 429 -9.92 -13.73 -31.44
C VAL A 429 -9.65 -15.22 -31.44
N LYS A 430 -9.87 -15.92 -30.33
CA LYS A 430 -9.75 -17.37 -30.26
C LYS A 430 -10.74 -18.04 -31.22
N TYR A 431 -12.00 -17.63 -31.15
CA TYR A 431 -13.05 -18.14 -32.05
C TYR A 431 -12.71 -17.91 -33.52
N LEU A 432 -12.23 -16.70 -33.87
CA LEU A 432 -11.81 -16.39 -35.27
C LEU A 432 -10.66 -17.28 -35.72
N LYS A 433 -9.67 -17.54 -34.87
CA LYS A 433 -8.55 -18.43 -35.19
C LYS A 433 -9.00 -19.86 -35.37
N ASP A 434 -9.83 -20.38 -34.49
CA ASP A 434 -10.37 -21.73 -34.58
C ASP A 434 -11.20 -21.87 -35.88
N TYR A 435 -12.01 -20.89 -36.24
CA TYR A 435 -12.75 -20.83 -37.46
C TYR A 435 -11.83 -20.86 -38.72
N ILE A 436 -10.75 -20.04 -38.70
CA ILE A 436 -9.76 -20.01 -39.78
C ILE A 436 -9.04 -21.38 -39.92
N TYR A 437 -8.68 -22.02 -38.79
CA TYR A 437 -8.05 -23.34 -38.78
C TYR A 437 -8.98 -24.43 -39.33
N ILE A 438 -10.24 -24.45 -38.93
CA ILE A 438 -11.25 -25.42 -39.43
C ILE A 438 -11.45 -25.26 -40.94
N LYS A 439 -11.58 -24.00 -41.41
CA LYS A 439 -11.72 -23.72 -42.84
C LYS A 439 -10.51 -24.20 -43.65
N LYS A 440 -9.30 -24.08 -43.09
CA LYS A 440 -8.05 -24.55 -43.69
C LYS A 440 -8.03 -26.09 -43.89
N ASP A 441 -8.51 -26.85 -42.90
CA ASP A 441 -8.55 -28.30 -42.98
C ASP A 441 -9.51 -28.79 -44.09
N PHE A 442 -10.56 -28.02 -44.41
CA PHE A 442 -11.48 -28.29 -45.50
C PHE A 442 -10.90 -27.96 -46.89
N ASP A 443 -10.02 -26.93 -46.99
CA ASP A 443 -9.47 -26.45 -48.30
C ASP A 443 -8.04 -26.98 -48.58
N ALA A 444 -7.60 -28.10 -47.99
CA ALA A 444 -6.22 -28.61 -47.99
C ALA A 444 -5.73 -29.11 -49.38
N GLY A 445 -5.74 -28.22 -50.37
CA GLY A 445 -5.20 -28.46 -51.73
C GLY A 445 -4.09 -27.53 -52.22
N PHE A 446 -3.73 -26.43 -51.50
CA PHE A 446 -2.84 -25.43 -52.09
C PHE A 446 -1.84 -24.84 -51.07
N SER A 447 -0.53 -25.01 -51.34
CA SER A 447 0.59 -24.46 -50.54
C SER A 447 0.65 -22.92 -50.53
N SER A 448 0.12 -22.25 -51.56
CA SER A 448 0.06 -20.77 -51.62
C SER A 448 -0.96 -20.16 -50.66
N VAL A 449 -2.02 -20.89 -50.34
CA VAL A 449 -3.03 -20.50 -49.36
C VAL A 449 -2.47 -20.51 -47.93
N LEU A 450 -1.50 -21.37 -47.64
CA LEU A 450 -0.85 -21.46 -46.32
C LEU A 450 -0.09 -20.17 -45.93
N LEU A 451 0.59 -19.52 -46.90
CA LEU A 451 1.35 -18.26 -46.66
C LEU A 451 0.39 -17.08 -46.46
N SER A 452 -0.74 -17.02 -47.19
CA SER A 452 -1.73 -15.94 -46.98
C SER A 452 -2.44 -16.03 -45.64
N PHE A 453 -2.80 -17.24 -45.16
CA PHE A 453 -3.45 -17.46 -43.88
C PHE A 453 -2.52 -17.17 -42.68
N SER A 454 -1.24 -17.55 -42.79
CA SER A 454 -0.27 -17.20 -41.74
C SER A 454 -0.10 -15.68 -41.59
N ALA A 455 -0.14 -14.97 -42.72
CA ALA A 455 -0.08 -13.49 -42.74
C ALA A 455 -1.33 -12.84 -42.12
N GLU A 456 -2.53 -13.40 -42.36
CA GLU A 456 -3.79 -12.92 -41.77
C GLU A 456 -3.82 -13.15 -40.25
N ILE A 457 -3.47 -14.36 -39.80
CA ILE A 457 -3.37 -14.66 -38.35
C ILE A 457 -2.37 -13.73 -37.67
N SER A 458 -1.22 -13.47 -38.32
CA SER A 458 -0.23 -12.52 -37.81
C SER A 458 -0.78 -11.10 -37.69
N LYS A 459 -1.52 -10.61 -38.68
CA LYS A 459 -2.19 -9.29 -38.65
C LYS A 459 -3.21 -9.22 -37.51
N ILE A 460 -4.07 -10.22 -37.35
CA ILE A 460 -5.05 -10.28 -36.25
C ILE A 460 -4.33 -10.19 -34.91
N SER A 461 -3.24 -10.91 -34.73
CA SER A 461 -2.46 -10.89 -33.50
C SER A 461 -1.85 -9.52 -33.20
N HIS A 462 -1.30 -8.84 -34.20
CA HIS A 462 -0.76 -7.49 -34.06
C HIS A 462 -1.83 -6.46 -33.68
N TYR A 463 -2.99 -6.48 -34.36
CA TYR A 463 -4.09 -5.57 -34.00
C TYR A 463 -4.66 -5.85 -32.63
N THR A 464 -4.72 -7.13 -32.24
CA THR A 464 -5.16 -7.52 -30.89
C THR A 464 -4.22 -7.01 -29.81
N PHE A 465 -2.91 -7.16 -30.02
CA PHE A 465 -1.92 -6.64 -29.08
C PHE A 465 -2.00 -5.10 -28.98
N LEU A 466 -2.14 -4.41 -30.11
CA LEU A 466 -2.33 -2.95 -30.13
C LEU A 466 -3.58 -2.54 -29.33
N LEU A 467 -4.68 -3.28 -29.49
CA LEU A 467 -5.91 -2.99 -28.74
C LEU A 467 -5.74 -3.23 -27.23
N PHE A 468 -4.97 -4.25 -26.82
CA PHE A 468 -4.62 -4.41 -25.41
C PHE A 468 -3.75 -3.25 -24.90
N MET A 469 -2.83 -2.72 -25.71
CA MET A 469 -2.06 -1.53 -25.35
C MET A 469 -2.97 -0.30 -25.19
N VAL A 470 -3.97 -0.13 -26.07
CA VAL A 470 -4.97 0.95 -25.92
C VAL A 470 -5.78 0.79 -24.64
N LEU A 471 -6.22 -0.43 -24.30
CA LEU A 471 -6.91 -0.70 -23.05
C LEU A 471 -6.02 -0.45 -21.82
N TYR A 472 -4.73 -0.78 -21.92
CA TYR A 472 -3.76 -0.48 -20.87
C TYR A 472 -3.64 1.02 -20.64
N VAL A 473 -3.44 1.80 -21.71
CA VAL A 473 -3.38 3.27 -21.66
C VAL A 473 -4.71 3.87 -21.16
N PHE A 474 -5.85 3.33 -21.60
CA PHE A 474 -7.17 3.75 -21.10
C PHE A 474 -7.25 3.64 -19.57
N MET A 475 -6.71 2.59 -18.97
CA MET A 475 -6.69 2.46 -17.51
C MET A 475 -5.81 3.51 -16.84
N LEU A 476 -4.75 3.97 -17.50
CA LEU A 476 -3.84 4.98 -16.97
C LEU A 476 -4.38 6.41 -17.02
N ILE A 477 -5.45 6.67 -17.76
CA ILE A 477 -6.08 7.99 -17.80
C ILE A 477 -6.73 8.28 -16.43
N PRO A 478 -6.32 9.32 -15.70
CA PRO A 478 -6.92 9.67 -14.42
C PRO A 478 -8.40 10.06 -14.59
N PRO A 479 -9.23 9.87 -13.56
CA PRO A 479 -10.60 10.37 -13.58
C PRO A 479 -10.58 11.90 -13.65
N GLN A 480 -11.10 12.45 -14.74
CA GLN A 480 -11.27 13.90 -14.87
C GLN A 480 -12.38 14.36 -13.93
N ASN A 481 -12.06 15.29 -13.06
CA ASN A 481 -13.02 15.99 -12.23
C ASN A 481 -12.70 17.48 -12.32
N ASP A 482 -13.25 18.12 -13.36
CA ASP A 482 -13.02 19.53 -13.70
C ASP A 482 -14.00 20.45 -12.92
N ARG A 483 -14.30 20.10 -11.67
CA ARG A 483 -15.17 20.86 -10.80
C ARG A 483 -14.38 21.43 -9.64
N PHE A 484 -14.68 22.66 -9.30
CA PHE A 484 -14.22 23.24 -8.03
C PHE A 484 -14.65 22.35 -6.86
N ASN A 485 -13.69 21.95 -6.06
CA ASN A 485 -13.91 21.09 -4.91
C ASN A 485 -13.06 21.58 -3.74
N ILE A 486 -13.65 21.70 -2.57
CA ILE A 486 -12.96 21.94 -1.31
C ILE A 486 -13.19 20.78 -0.37
N CYS A 487 -12.12 20.25 0.20
CA CYS A 487 -12.17 19.12 1.13
C CYS A 487 -11.41 19.44 2.40
N PHE A 488 -12.09 19.29 3.52
CA PHE A 488 -11.51 19.38 4.87
C PHE A 488 -11.17 17.95 5.31
N LEU A 489 -9.88 17.62 5.40
CA LEU A 489 -9.46 16.28 5.78
C LEU A 489 -9.60 16.07 7.27
N ASP A 490 -10.11 14.91 7.68
CA ASP A 490 -10.05 14.46 9.09
C ASP A 490 -8.61 14.07 9.44
N VAL A 491 -7.84 15.02 9.90
CA VAL A 491 -6.48 14.83 10.41
C VAL A 491 -6.44 14.62 11.92
N GLY A 492 -7.60 14.59 12.60
CA GLY A 492 -7.71 14.65 14.06
C GLY A 492 -7.64 16.09 14.55
N GLN A 493 -6.98 16.34 15.69
CA GLN A 493 -6.76 17.69 16.18
C GLN A 493 -5.73 18.38 15.28
N GLY A 494 -6.21 19.29 14.42
CA GLY A 494 -5.40 20.03 13.45
C GLY A 494 -6.13 20.33 12.16
N ASP A 495 -5.48 20.97 11.22
CA ASP A 495 -6.06 21.42 9.95
C ASP A 495 -5.33 20.86 8.72
N CYS A 496 -6.13 20.50 7.72
CA CYS A 496 -5.68 20.27 6.36
C CYS A 496 -6.86 20.48 5.41
N ILE A 497 -6.74 21.43 4.51
CA ILE A 497 -7.78 21.79 3.55
C ILE A 497 -7.18 21.68 2.15
N ILE A 498 -7.81 20.87 1.29
CA ILE A 498 -7.40 20.69 -0.10
C ILE A 498 -8.46 21.32 -0.99
N ILE A 499 -8.04 22.21 -1.89
CA ILE A 499 -8.87 22.83 -2.90
C ILE A 499 -8.37 22.40 -4.26
N LYS A 500 -9.25 21.83 -5.08
CA LYS A 500 -9.00 21.58 -6.50
C LYS A 500 -9.89 22.53 -7.31
N ASN A 501 -9.24 23.35 -8.12
CA ASN A 501 -9.94 24.30 -8.99
C ASN A 501 -10.40 23.65 -10.30
N ASP A 502 -11.31 24.30 -11.02
CA ASP A 502 -11.89 23.85 -12.30
C ASP A 502 -10.84 23.59 -13.39
N ASN A 503 -9.70 24.30 -13.35
CA ASN A 503 -8.58 24.12 -14.28
C ASN A 503 -7.57 23.05 -13.85
N GLY A 504 -7.86 22.32 -12.76
CA GLY A 504 -7.05 21.22 -12.26
C GLY A 504 -5.94 21.61 -11.29
N LYS A 505 -5.67 22.91 -11.02
CA LYS A 505 -4.70 23.33 -10.01
C LYS A 505 -5.15 22.96 -8.61
N VAL A 506 -4.18 22.61 -7.78
CA VAL A 506 -4.39 22.11 -6.41
C VAL A 506 -3.74 23.06 -5.42
N TYR A 507 -4.55 23.45 -4.44
CA TYR A 507 -4.15 24.29 -3.32
C TYR A 507 -4.30 23.49 -2.03
N MET A 508 -3.33 23.58 -1.15
CA MET A 508 -3.36 22.99 0.18
C MET A 508 -3.19 24.11 1.21
N ILE A 509 -4.10 24.20 2.16
CA ILE A 509 -4.02 25.12 3.27
C ILE A 509 -3.83 24.29 4.54
N ASP A 510 -2.69 24.50 5.19
CA ASP A 510 -2.20 23.72 6.31
C ASP A 510 -2.09 22.22 6.02
N GLY A 511 -1.63 21.43 6.95
CA GLY A 511 -1.50 19.99 6.82
C GLY A 511 -0.80 19.41 8.03
N GLY A 512 -1.44 19.45 9.20
CA GLY A 512 -0.85 18.95 10.42
C GLY A 512 -1.85 18.27 11.35
N SER A 513 -1.32 17.70 12.43
CA SER A 513 -2.09 17.12 13.54
C SER A 513 -1.24 17.06 14.79
N SER A 514 -1.86 17.27 15.96
CA SER A 514 -1.23 17.11 17.27
C SER A 514 -1.53 15.75 17.93
N ASP A 515 -2.56 15.02 17.46
CA ASP A 515 -2.99 13.75 18.05
C ASP A 515 -2.77 12.52 17.14
N LYS A 516 -2.50 12.71 15.83
CA LYS A 516 -2.19 11.64 14.89
C LYS A 516 -0.75 11.77 14.40
N ASP A 517 0.04 10.72 14.61
CA ASP A 517 1.39 10.62 14.05
C ASP A 517 1.36 10.37 12.54
N SER A 518 2.31 10.93 11.81
CA SER A 518 2.57 10.67 10.39
C SER A 518 1.37 10.96 9.46
N VAL A 519 0.73 12.10 9.67
CA VAL A 519 -0.45 12.56 8.91
C VAL A 519 -0.12 12.79 7.44
N GLY A 520 1.05 13.35 7.13
CA GLY A 520 1.53 13.54 5.76
C GLY A 520 1.62 12.22 5.00
N LYS A 521 2.18 11.19 5.66
CA LYS A 521 2.40 9.86 5.08
C LYS A 521 1.12 9.03 4.94
N TYR A 522 0.23 9.04 5.95
CA TYR A 522 -0.88 8.10 6.04
C TYR A 522 -2.25 8.68 5.72
N ILE A 523 -2.39 10.02 5.67
CA ILE A 523 -3.66 10.69 5.37
C ILE A 523 -3.54 11.58 4.13
N ILE A 524 -2.64 12.58 4.15
CA ILE A 524 -2.56 13.59 3.08
C ILE A 524 -2.08 12.97 1.76
N THR A 525 -0.92 12.30 1.76
CA THR A 525 -0.38 11.66 0.55
C THR A 525 -1.33 10.62 -0.07
N PRO A 526 -1.94 9.69 0.71
CA PRO A 526 -2.95 8.77 0.16
C PRO A 526 -4.18 9.46 -0.42
N TYR A 527 -4.67 10.54 0.20
CA TYR A 527 -5.78 11.33 -0.32
C TYR A 527 -5.44 11.95 -1.69
N LEU A 528 -4.27 12.59 -1.78
CA LEU A 528 -3.82 13.20 -3.04
C LEU A 528 -3.67 12.15 -4.15
N LYS A 529 -2.99 11.03 -3.85
CA LYS A 529 -2.84 9.92 -4.80
C LYS A 529 -4.17 9.29 -5.20
N TYR A 530 -5.15 9.19 -4.28
CA TYR A 530 -6.50 8.70 -4.58
C TYR A 530 -7.20 9.51 -5.67
N TYR A 531 -6.97 10.82 -5.71
CA TYR A 531 -7.51 11.73 -6.73
C TYR A 531 -6.58 11.93 -7.93
N GLY A 532 -5.45 11.23 -8.01
CA GLY A 532 -4.49 11.35 -9.10
C GLY A 532 -3.68 12.64 -9.05
N ILE A 533 -3.44 13.17 -7.85
CA ILE A 533 -2.71 14.41 -7.63
C ILE A 533 -1.27 14.04 -7.23
N GLU A 534 -0.30 14.42 -8.04
CA GLU A 534 1.13 14.26 -7.78
C GLU A 534 1.79 15.57 -7.34
N LYS A 535 1.11 16.69 -7.58
CA LYS A 535 1.66 18.02 -7.39
C LYS A 535 0.65 18.92 -6.71
N ILE A 536 1.12 19.70 -5.74
CA ILE A 536 0.41 20.80 -5.11
C ILE A 536 0.97 22.08 -5.73
N ASP A 537 0.11 22.88 -6.41
CA ASP A 537 0.54 24.10 -7.06
C ASP A 537 0.84 25.19 -6.02
N TYR A 538 0.04 25.27 -4.97
CA TYR A 538 0.23 26.20 -3.86
C TYR A 538 -0.04 25.51 -2.52
N CYS A 539 0.92 25.55 -1.64
CA CYS A 539 0.75 25.19 -0.23
C CYS A 539 0.84 26.48 0.61
N ILE A 540 -0.18 26.72 1.41
CA ILE A 540 -0.30 27.93 2.23
C ILE A 540 -0.31 27.49 3.69
N MET A 541 0.64 27.96 4.46
CA MET A 541 0.71 27.78 5.91
C MET A 541 0.02 28.96 6.58
N THR A 542 -0.92 28.71 7.51
CA THR A 542 -1.56 29.78 8.27
C THR A 542 -0.68 30.27 9.41
N HIS A 543 -0.08 29.36 10.17
CA HIS A 543 0.89 29.61 11.25
C HIS A 543 1.76 28.37 11.51
N SER A 544 2.71 28.43 12.46
CA SER A 544 3.76 27.41 12.61
C SER A 544 3.46 26.30 13.63
N ASP A 545 2.27 26.26 14.22
CA ASP A 545 1.95 25.24 15.21
C ASP A 545 1.93 23.83 14.58
N SER A 546 2.31 22.83 15.36
CA SER A 546 2.52 21.47 14.88
C SER A 546 1.28 20.85 14.26
N ASP A 547 0.09 21.20 14.72
CA ASP A 547 -1.19 20.73 14.20
C ASP A 547 -1.60 21.38 12.86
N HIS A 548 -0.78 22.30 12.34
CA HIS A 548 -0.92 22.88 11.02
C HIS A 548 0.21 22.51 10.05
N ILE A 549 1.41 22.15 10.57
CA ILE A 549 2.57 21.95 9.71
C ILE A 549 3.20 20.56 9.76
N SER A 550 2.90 19.72 10.75
CA SER A 550 3.59 18.42 10.93
C SER A 550 3.55 17.53 9.70
N GLY A 551 2.41 17.42 9.02
CA GLY A 551 2.26 16.64 7.80
C GLY A 551 2.94 17.27 6.58
N ILE A 552 3.04 18.61 6.51
CA ILE A 552 3.78 19.32 5.46
C ILE A 552 5.27 19.02 5.60
N ILE A 553 5.81 19.07 6.82
CA ILE A 553 7.20 18.72 7.14
C ILE A 553 7.46 17.28 6.67
N GLU A 554 6.57 16.35 7.02
CA GLU A 554 6.69 14.95 6.57
C GLU A 554 6.72 14.81 5.04
N ILE A 555 5.89 15.57 4.31
CA ILE A 555 5.89 15.56 2.83
C ILE A 555 7.25 16.06 2.30
N PHE A 556 7.82 17.10 2.88
CA PHE A 556 9.13 17.62 2.48
C PHE A 556 10.27 16.65 2.82
N GLU A 557 10.20 15.96 3.95
CA GLU A 557 11.22 15.03 4.41
C GLU A 557 11.16 13.66 3.71
N GLN A 558 10.08 13.36 2.98
CA GLN A 558 10.00 12.14 2.20
C GLN A 558 11.11 12.08 1.16
N LYS A 559 11.96 11.04 1.27
CA LYS A 559 13.04 10.77 0.33
C LYS A 559 12.59 9.93 -0.86
N ASN A 560 11.34 9.50 -0.83
CA ASN A 560 10.77 8.57 -1.80
C ASN A 560 10.66 9.22 -3.18
N ALA A 561 10.88 8.42 -4.20
CA ALA A 561 10.80 8.87 -5.58
C ALA A 561 9.35 9.25 -5.97
N ASP A 562 8.35 8.61 -5.35
CA ASP A 562 6.92 8.83 -5.57
C ASP A 562 6.30 9.92 -4.65
N ARG A 563 7.15 10.83 -4.13
CA ARG A 563 6.72 11.92 -3.25
C ARG A 563 5.81 12.92 -3.96
N ILE A 564 4.88 13.50 -3.20
CA ILE A 564 4.12 14.66 -3.64
C ILE A 564 5.05 15.88 -3.70
N THR A 565 4.99 16.62 -4.79
CA THR A 565 5.76 17.86 -4.97
C THR A 565 4.93 19.08 -4.64
N ILE A 566 5.56 20.13 -4.11
CA ILE A 566 4.94 21.42 -3.82
C ILE A 566 5.68 22.49 -4.63
N ASP A 567 4.97 23.17 -5.54
CA ASP A 567 5.59 24.18 -6.39
C ASP A 567 5.83 25.50 -5.66
N ASN A 568 4.76 26.05 -5.06
CA ASN A 568 4.81 27.33 -4.40
C ASN A 568 4.45 27.15 -2.91
N PHE A 569 5.28 27.64 -2.03
CA PHE A 569 5.01 27.65 -0.60
C PHE A 569 4.80 29.07 -0.12
N LEU A 570 3.65 29.34 0.49
CA LEU A 570 3.25 30.64 1.00
C LEU A 570 3.13 30.57 2.53
N LEU A 571 3.68 31.56 3.23
CA LEU A 571 3.65 31.60 4.70
C LEU A 571 3.57 33.04 5.20
N PRO A 572 2.97 33.30 6.35
CA PRO A 572 3.04 34.61 7.00
C PRO A 572 4.45 34.92 7.51
N ASN A 573 4.76 36.19 7.71
CA ASN A 573 6.06 36.65 8.21
C ASN A 573 5.86 37.44 9.53
N PRO A 574 5.62 36.76 10.66
CA PRO A 574 5.48 37.41 11.96
C PRO A 574 6.77 38.00 12.43
N ASP A 575 6.73 38.82 13.50
CA ASP A 575 7.91 39.36 14.17
C ASP A 575 8.84 38.22 14.64
N ASN A 576 10.12 38.50 14.76
CA ASN A 576 11.13 37.50 15.11
C ASN A 576 10.87 36.80 16.45
N GLU A 577 10.21 37.48 17.37
CA GLU A 577 9.85 36.96 18.71
C GLU A 577 8.78 35.85 18.63
N LEU A 578 7.98 35.82 17.55
CA LEU A 578 6.94 34.83 17.30
C LEU A 578 7.41 33.68 16.39
N LYS A 579 8.64 33.74 15.86
CA LYS A 579 9.22 32.68 15.02
C LYS A 579 9.91 31.64 15.90
N ASP A 580 9.29 30.51 16.03
CA ASP A 580 9.82 29.35 16.75
C ASP A 580 10.76 28.49 15.88
N GLU A 581 11.31 27.43 16.44
CA GLU A 581 12.18 26.49 15.73
C GLU A 581 11.42 25.79 14.58
N ALA A 582 10.14 25.49 14.75
CA ALA A 582 9.29 24.85 13.76
C ALA A 582 9.09 25.75 12.53
N TYR A 583 8.91 27.06 12.73
CA TYR A 583 8.87 28.05 11.64
C TYR A 583 10.17 28.04 10.81
N TYR A 584 11.33 28.05 11.46
CA TYR A 584 12.61 28.02 10.73
C TYR A 584 12.86 26.67 10.05
N GLN A 585 12.42 25.56 10.65
CA GLN A 585 12.51 24.23 10.05
C GLN A 585 11.71 24.17 8.75
N ILE A 586 10.43 24.52 8.77
CA ILE A 586 9.57 24.46 7.59
C ILE A 586 10.02 25.43 6.50
N LEU A 587 10.48 26.65 6.86
CA LEU A 587 11.02 27.61 5.91
C LEU A 587 12.26 27.07 5.20
N ARG A 588 13.18 26.41 5.93
CA ARG A 588 14.37 25.76 5.37
C ARG A 588 13.98 24.62 4.41
N LEU A 589 13.06 23.76 4.84
CA LEU A 589 12.58 22.66 4.01
C LEU A 589 11.88 23.16 2.74
N ALA A 590 11.02 24.18 2.86
CA ALA A 590 10.35 24.78 1.72
C ALA A 590 11.34 25.40 0.72
N LYS A 591 12.37 26.13 1.20
CA LYS A 591 13.42 26.68 0.31
C LYS A 591 14.19 25.62 -0.45
N ASN A 592 14.36 24.42 0.12
CA ASN A 592 15.09 23.33 -0.52
C ASN A 592 14.22 22.49 -1.49
N ASN A 593 12.89 22.51 -1.31
CA ASN A 593 11.98 21.59 -2.01
C ASN A 593 10.99 22.28 -2.94
N CYS A 594 10.72 23.58 -2.79
CA CYS A 594 9.75 24.32 -3.59
C CYS A 594 10.44 25.20 -4.63
N ASN A 595 9.74 25.45 -5.73
CA ASN A 595 10.22 26.36 -6.77
C ASN A 595 10.20 27.82 -6.30
N LYS A 596 9.19 28.19 -5.49
CA LYS A 596 9.05 29.55 -4.96
C LYS A 596 8.55 29.50 -3.52
N VAL A 597 9.18 30.33 -2.67
CA VAL A 597 8.72 30.57 -1.31
C VAL A 597 8.46 32.07 -1.19
N ARG A 598 7.26 32.45 -0.73
CA ARG A 598 6.83 33.83 -0.61
C ARG A 598 6.14 34.07 0.72
N TYR A 599 6.28 35.28 1.23
CA TYR A 599 5.49 35.74 2.37
C TYR A 599 4.16 36.29 1.88
N VAL A 600 3.08 35.95 2.62
CA VAL A 600 1.72 36.44 2.34
C VAL A 600 1.42 37.65 3.22
N LYS A 601 0.69 38.60 2.65
CA LYS A 601 0.21 39.81 3.33
C LYS A 601 -1.19 40.17 2.86
N THR A 602 -1.85 41.01 3.59
CA THR A 602 -3.17 41.57 3.23
C THR A 602 -3.19 42.11 1.80
N TYR A 603 -4.28 41.82 1.08
CA TYR A 603 -4.52 42.11 -0.34
C TYR A 603 -3.69 41.32 -1.35
N ASP A 604 -2.78 40.44 -0.94
CA ASP A 604 -2.17 39.51 -1.90
C ASP A 604 -3.24 38.62 -2.50
N LYS A 605 -3.23 38.51 -3.83
CA LYS A 605 -4.25 37.76 -4.59
C LYS A 605 -3.63 36.63 -5.42
N ILE A 606 -4.31 35.51 -5.43
CA ILE A 606 -4.11 34.45 -6.41
C ILE A 606 -5.40 34.41 -7.26
N ILE A 607 -5.26 34.70 -8.54
CA ILE A 607 -6.37 34.64 -9.51
C ILE A 607 -6.14 33.44 -10.40
N ASP A 608 -7.12 32.56 -10.47
CA ASP A 608 -7.03 31.31 -11.20
C ASP A 608 -8.40 30.93 -11.81
N GLY A 609 -8.62 31.32 -13.06
CA GLY A 609 -9.92 31.21 -13.71
C GLY A 609 -11.00 31.97 -12.95
N ASP A 610 -12.08 31.27 -12.60
CA ASP A 610 -13.20 31.83 -11.84
C ASP A 610 -12.95 31.93 -10.33
N MET A 611 -11.78 31.44 -9.85
CA MET A 611 -11.39 31.50 -8.45
C MET A 611 -10.48 32.71 -8.18
N THR A 612 -10.81 33.50 -7.19
CA THR A 612 -9.95 34.53 -6.61
C THR A 612 -9.76 34.22 -5.13
N MET A 613 -8.52 34.02 -4.70
CA MET A 613 -8.13 33.87 -3.31
C MET A 613 -7.39 35.12 -2.88
N THR A 614 -7.90 35.84 -1.89
CA THR A 614 -7.34 37.08 -1.36
C THR A 614 -6.94 36.87 0.09
N CYS A 615 -5.73 37.24 0.45
CA CYS A 615 -5.28 37.28 1.84
C CYS A 615 -5.94 38.49 2.55
N VAL A 616 -6.64 38.22 3.65
CA VAL A 616 -7.26 39.26 4.49
C VAL A 616 -6.32 39.69 5.60
N HIS A 617 -5.53 38.76 6.15
CA HIS A 617 -4.61 38.93 7.28
C HIS A 617 -3.43 37.96 7.13
N PRO A 618 -2.20 38.29 7.60
CA PRO A 618 -1.78 39.49 8.32
C PRO A 618 -1.37 40.65 7.40
N ASP A 619 -1.38 41.87 7.94
CA ASP A 619 -0.81 43.04 7.28
C ASP A 619 0.69 43.19 7.64
N ASN A 620 1.44 43.90 6.79
CA ASN A 620 2.85 44.18 7.02
C ASN A 620 3.03 45.03 8.27
N GLY A 621 3.85 44.53 9.20
CA GLY A 621 4.12 45.20 10.48
C GLY A 621 2.98 45.07 11.51
N CYS A 622 2.04 44.19 11.26
CA CYS A 622 1.00 43.80 12.21
C CYS A 622 1.66 43.18 13.46
N LYS A 623 1.57 43.86 14.59
CA LYS A 623 1.96 43.31 15.89
C LYS A 623 0.79 42.57 16.49
N THR A 624 1.00 41.34 16.89
CA THR A 624 0.02 40.48 17.56
C THR A 624 0.67 39.84 18.78
N ASP A 625 -0.16 39.44 19.74
CA ASP A 625 0.33 38.87 21.00
C ASP A 625 0.70 37.38 20.89
N SER A 626 0.33 36.69 19.80
CA SER A 626 0.55 35.28 19.62
C SER A 626 0.67 34.87 18.14
N ALA A 627 1.24 33.69 17.88
CA ALA A 627 1.29 33.11 16.55
C ALA A 627 -0.11 32.84 15.97
N ASN A 628 -1.07 32.43 16.82
CA ASN A 628 -2.47 32.22 16.43
C ASN A 628 -3.13 33.52 15.96
N ALA A 629 -2.95 34.62 16.69
CA ALA A 629 -3.46 35.93 16.30
C ALA A 629 -2.84 36.43 14.97
N TYR A 630 -1.69 35.90 14.56
CA TYR A 630 -1.01 36.18 13.28
C TYR A 630 -1.36 35.21 12.17
N SER A 631 -2.33 34.30 12.38
CA SER A 631 -2.74 33.30 11.39
C SER A 631 -3.17 33.95 10.05
N ALA A 632 -2.73 33.37 8.94
CA ALA A 632 -3.16 33.84 7.64
C ALA A 632 -4.65 33.52 7.41
N VAL A 633 -5.43 34.57 7.09
CA VAL A 633 -6.85 34.48 6.78
C VAL A 633 -7.05 34.67 5.27
N LEU A 634 -7.75 33.72 4.67
CA LEU A 634 -7.95 33.67 3.21
C LEU A 634 -9.44 33.80 2.85
N SER A 635 -9.78 34.80 2.06
CA SER A 635 -11.10 34.96 1.42
C SER A 635 -11.03 34.39 0.01
N ILE A 636 -11.85 33.39 -0.28
CA ILE A 636 -11.90 32.70 -1.57
C ILE A 636 -13.26 32.94 -2.19
N VAL A 637 -13.27 33.48 -3.40
CA VAL A 637 -14.47 33.67 -4.20
C VAL A 637 -14.37 32.82 -5.45
N HIS A 638 -15.36 31.97 -5.68
CA HIS A 638 -15.50 31.17 -6.88
C HIS A 638 -16.93 31.22 -7.38
N LYS A 639 -17.14 31.92 -8.49
CA LYS A 639 -18.48 32.21 -9.03
C LYS A 639 -19.38 32.86 -7.96
N ASN A 640 -20.48 32.21 -7.59
CA ASN A 640 -21.43 32.70 -6.59
C ASN A 640 -21.11 32.23 -5.16
N ASN A 641 -20.02 31.48 -4.94
CA ASN A 641 -19.66 30.98 -3.64
C ASN A 641 -18.51 31.80 -3.06
N SER A 642 -18.61 32.11 -1.78
CA SER A 642 -17.57 32.80 -1.01
C SER A 642 -17.21 31.98 0.23
N ILE A 643 -15.91 31.80 0.49
CA ILE A 643 -15.38 30.95 1.54
C ILE A 643 -14.38 31.76 2.35
N LEU A 644 -14.48 31.71 3.66
CA LEU A 644 -13.50 32.32 4.55
C LEU A 644 -12.80 31.27 5.39
N LEU A 645 -11.47 31.18 5.23
CA LEU A 645 -10.59 30.27 5.97
C LEU A 645 -9.78 31.09 6.95
N THR A 646 -9.91 30.82 8.24
CA THR A 646 -9.43 31.69 9.30
C THR A 646 -8.19 31.17 10.02
N GLY A 647 -7.69 29.98 9.68
CA GLY A 647 -6.65 29.33 10.47
C GLY A 647 -7.07 29.22 11.94
N ASP A 648 -6.16 29.53 12.84
CA ASP A 648 -6.41 29.56 14.27
C ASP A 648 -6.44 30.98 14.85
N LEU A 649 -6.99 31.89 14.04
CA LEU A 649 -7.14 33.32 14.40
C LEU A 649 -7.81 33.52 15.75
N GLU A 650 -7.24 34.38 16.57
CA GLU A 650 -7.74 34.71 17.91
C GLU A 650 -7.60 36.19 18.24
N LYS A 651 -8.40 36.65 19.20
CA LYS A 651 -8.26 37.95 19.88
C LYS A 651 -8.07 39.13 18.93
N ASP A 652 -6.95 39.87 19.12
CA ASP A 652 -6.58 41.07 18.36
C ASP A 652 -6.40 40.82 16.87
N GLY A 653 -6.07 39.60 16.47
CA GLY A 653 -6.07 39.20 15.07
C GLY A 653 -7.48 39.20 14.46
N GLU A 654 -8.50 38.74 15.22
CA GLU A 654 -9.90 38.76 14.78
C GLU A 654 -10.43 40.19 14.64
N ASP A 655 -10.09 41.08 15.58
CA ASP A 655 -10.47 42.50 15.52
C ASP A 655 -9.89 43.18 14.26
N LYS A 656 -8.63 42.92 13.92
CA LYS A 656 -7.98 43.43 12.69
C LYS A 656 -8.64 42.93 11.42
N VAL A 657 -8.99 41.64 11.39
CA VAL A 657 -9.74 41.07 10.26
C VAL A 657 -11.11 41.72 10.13
N LEU A 658 -11.81 41.97 11.24
CA LEU A 658 -13.08 42.67 11.24
C LEU A 658 -12.97 44.11 10.69
N ASP A 659 -11.94 44.84 11.07
CA ASP A 659 -11.68 46.20 10.57
C ASP A 659 -11.49 46.20 9.06
N ILE A 660 -10.70 45.25 8.53
CA ILE A 660 -10.47 45.11 7.08
C ILE A 660 -11.77 44.73 6.35
N LEU A 661 -12.48 43.71 6.84
CA LEU A 661 -13.73 43.27 6.22
C LEU A 661 -14.83 44.33 6.26
N ASN A 662 -14.85 45.20 7.26
CA ASN A 662 -15.82 46.29 7.40
C ASN A 662 -15.47 47.54 6.55
N SER A 663 -14.19 47.76 6.29
CA SER A 663 -13.70 48.95 5.54
C SER A 663 -13.69 48.71 4.02
N ASP A 664 -13.64 47.47 3.55
CA ASP A 664 -13.43 47.16 2.12
C ASP A 664 -14.44 46.12 1.57
N PHE A 665 -15.63 46.60 1.22
CA PHE A 665 -16.68 45.80 0.60
C PHE A 665 -16.43 45.52 -0.89
N GLU A 666 -15.50 46.19 -1.53
CA GLU A 666 -15.17 45.96 -2.94
C GLU A 666 -14.33 44.69 -3.11
N ASN A 667 -13.39 44.43 -2.18
CA ASN A 667 -12.51 43.30 -2.25
C ASN A 667 -13.03 42.09 -1.47
N PHE A 668 -13.91 42.25 -0.50
CA PHE A 668 -14.37 41.19 0.38
C PHE A 668 -15.88 41.06 0.42
N PRO A 669 -16.43 39.83 0.31
CA PRO A 669 -17.88 39.59 0.36
C PRO A 669 -18.50 40.08 1.68
N GLN A 670 -19.74 40.59 1.57
CA GLN A 670 -20.56 40.94 2.73
C GLN A 670 -21.07 39.68 3.46
N LYS A 671 -21.29 38.60 2.71
CA LYS A 671 -21.79 37.32 3.19
C LYS A 671 -20.91 36.18 2.65
N TYR A 672 -20.63 35.19 3.47
CA TYR A 672 -19.87 34.02 3.08
C TYR A 672 -20.76 32.77 3.00
N THR A 673 -20.62 32.00 1.95
CA THR A 673 -21.29 30.69 1.81
C THR A 673 -20.76 29.69 2.82
N LEU A 674 -19.45 29.75 3.11
CA LEU A 674 -18.76 28.83 4.01
C LEU A 674 -17.74 29.57 4.89
N LEU A 675 -17.77 29.29 6.17
CA LEU A 675 -16.78 29.76 7.15
C LEU A 675 -16.11 28.55 7.81
N LYS A 676 -14.76 28.52 7.83
CA LYS A 676 -14.05 27.67 8.80
C LYS A 676 -14.02 28.43 10.14
N ALA A 677 -14.58 27.84 11.19
CA ALA A 677 -14.47 28.42 12.53
C ALA A 677 -12.99 28.46 12.95
N ALA A 678 -12.55 29.57 13.48
CA ALA A 678 -11.17 29.76 13.91
C ALA A 678 -10.83 28.90 15.12
N HIS A 679 -9.59 28.47 15.23
CA HIS A 679 -9.00 27.73 16.33
C HIS A 679 -9.90 26.62 16.87
N HIS A 680 -10.37 25.75 15.96
CA HIS A 680 -11.24 24.60 16.24
C HIS A 680 -12.51 24.92 17.06
N GLY A 681 -12.95 26.19 17.07
CA GLY A 681 -14.09 26.67 17.88
C GLY A 681 -13.70 26.99 19.32
N SER A 682 -12.48 27.43 19.56
CA SER A 682 -12.01 27.95 20.85
C SER A 682 -12.90 29.08 21.37
N LYS A 683 -12.98 29.22 22.70
CA LYS A 683 -13.75 30.29 23.37
C LYS A 683 -13.28 31.70 23.01
N ASN A 684 -12.03 31.84 22.57
CA ASN A 684 -11.38 33.11 22.28
C ASN A 684 -11.38 33.46 20.80
N SER A 685 -12.18 32.77 19.99
CA SER A 685 -12.22 32.89 18.54
C SER A 685 -13.66 32.83 17.99
N THR A 686 -13.86 33.33 16.79
CA THR A 686 -15.14 33.32 16.09
C THR A 686 -16.25 33.99 16.92
N THR A 687 -15.99 35.22 17.32
CA THR A 687 -16.91 36.03 18.15
C THR A 687 -18.25 36.29 17.49
N GLU A 688 -19.24 36.74 18.27
CA GLU A 688 -20.56 37.13 17.73
C GLU A 688 -20.44 38.27 16.70
N ALA A 689 -19.51 39.23 16.94
CA ALA A 689 -19.24 40.31 15.97
C ALA A 689 -18.73 39.77 14.64
N PHE A 690 -17.84 38.78 14.69
CA PHE A 690 -17.29 38.10 13.51
C PHE A 690 -18.37 37.34 12.75
N LEU A 691 -19.25 36.61 13.43
CA LEU A 691 -20.38 35.92 12.82
C LEU A 691 -21.40 36.86 12.21
N ARG A 692 -21.69 37.99 12.88
CA ARG A 692 -22.61 39.04 12.34
C ARG A 692 -22.04 39.69 11.09
N ARG A 693 -20.72 39.90 11.00
CA ARG A 693 -20.06 40.47 9.82
C ARG A 693 -20.01 39.53 8.63
N THR A 694 -19.65 38.27 8.90
CA THR A 694 -19.43 37.26 7.85
C THR A 694 -20.73 36.58 7.38
N MET A 695 -21.78 36.58 8.20
CA MET A 695 -23.10 35.98 7.96
C MET A 695 -23.01 34.62 7.23
N PRO A 696 -22.27 33.61 7.77
CA PRO A 696 -22.02 32.39 7.03
C PRO A 696 -23.29 31.56 6.87
N GLU A 697 -23.50 30.98 5.67
CA GLU A 697 -24.59 30.03 5.46
C GLU A 697 -24.27 28.69 6.12
N LYS A 698 -22.98 28.31 6.11
CA LYS A 698 -22.46 27.07 6.73
C LYS A 698 -21.16 27.38 7.45
N THR A 699 -21.02 26.77 8.62
CA THR A 699 -19.76 26.85 9.38
C THR A 699 -19.22 25.45 9.57
N ILE A 700 -17.92 25.27 9.28
CA ILE A 700 -17.18 24.03 9.58
C ILE A 700 -16.35 24.28 10.82
N MET A 701 -16.55 23.44 11.82
CA MET A 701 -15.73 23.39 13.00
C MET A 701 -15.04 22.02 13.04
N LYS A 702 -13.73 22.02 13.14
CA LYS A 702 -12.93 20.82 13.34
C LYS A 702 -12.67 20.64 14.83
N ALA A 703 -12.98 19.47 15.38
CA ALA A 703 -12.74 19.12 16.78
C ALA A 703 -11.80 17.93 16.87
#